data_354c6e782893227393628f636490c96c
#
_entry.id   354c6e782893227393628f636490c96c
#
_cell.length_a   1.000
_cell.length_b   1.000
_cell.length_c   1.000
_cell.angle_alpha   90.00
_cell.angle_beta   90.00
_cell.angle_gamma   90.00
#
_symmetry.space_group_name_H-M   'P 1'
#
loop_
_entity.id
_entity.type
_entity.pdbx_description
1 polymer ?
#
loop_
_entity_poly.entity_id
_entity_poly.type
_entity_poly.pdbx_seq_one_letter_code
_entity_poly.pdbx_strand_id
1 'polypeptide(L)'
;MRKKSTRLLSAALAVCMMLSVLPVGAFAAEPGAAEPENGASAQAEEEFVQPESVEINSTNFQDTDFQTYVKQYDKDGNDSLSLEERNKVTTIELPDDSYCPTMKGIEYFPELVTLKCSNTHMRSLDVSKNLKLETLWCYWNNLTQLDVSKNKALKELQCGYNYLTTLNVSQNEALEHLSTNDMRSKLNSLDVSYNKALKHLECTKNGLTSLDVSSNEALEQLVCDENPLTELDVSKNGKLTSLDCRRCGLTSLKFGSAVSSMECDENQLTELDISQNTKWSHLRCNDNKLTSLSFNENAVMAPVASIYTSNNRYQIAVDADGIYDLSQLPGDFDVSKTSDWTNGERNETKLKVTPGSTTVTYKYNTGSIPYTGRRTFNLDVHWHNYRWKHDGTKHWRKCITANCPGLTAAQEAKAPHVYDNAKDKDCNTCGYVRPLYTVTTVNATAKLEDKVLDAPVAAGTKVTLTAGGAPEGKTFAGWKLYKVVNGTETEITDETELANLLKNGIATTATLTLTMPAYNVKAEPYYSNIPYNITPVNCTVDKTEAAKGDTVTATRRKPEANERFTGWTVTVNGVEQDTDTFLKPDADDPTKVSFVMPAENVEIKANFASNPTLNPTLRVGDHVTATIEGSDASVPSGSTVPVGETVQLQDYKAFPG
;
A
#
# COMPACT_ATOMS: atom_id res chain seq x y z
N MET A 1 5.18 41.75 -30.81
CA MET A 1 3.93 42.26 -30.20
C MET A 1 3.14 41.08 -29.64
N ARG A 2 3.05 40.98 -28.34
CA ARG A 2 1.85 40.83 -27.49
C ARG A 2 0.99 39.58 -27.77
N LYS A 3 0.55 38.70 -26.83
CA LYS A 3 0.59 38.65 -25.34
C LYS A 3 0.17 37.21 -24.96
N LYS A 4 0.79 36.60 -24.05
CA LYS A 4 0.39 36.09 -22.73
C LYS A 4 -1.12 35.91 -22.48
N SER A 5 -1.49 34.67 -22.13
CA SER A 5 -2.31 34.29 -20.97
C SER A 5 -2.87 32.88 -21.22
N THR A 6 -3.07 31.95 -20.32
CA THR A 6 -2.90 31.88 -18.87
C THR A 6 -2.94 30.42 -18.49
N ARG A 7 -2.12 30.02 -17.55
CA ARG A 7 -2.25 28.79 -16.78
C ARG A 7 -3.49 28.91 -15.88
N LEU A 8 -4.22 27.81 -15.76
CA LEU A 8 -4.85 27.33 -14.53
C LEU A 8 -5.95 26.31 -14.91
N LEU A 9 -5.73 25.04 -14.67
CA LEU A 9 -6.65 24.06 -14.11
C LEU A 9 -6.09 22.63 -14.34
N SER A 10 -5.31 22.16 -13.40
CA SER A 10 -5.07 20.73 -13.23
C SER A 10 -4.62 20.49 -11.79
N ALA A 11 -5.60 20.51 -10.91
CA ALA A 11 -5.44 20.03 -9.54
C ALA A 11 -6.84 19.69 -9.00
N ALA A 12 -7.42 18.57 -9.46
CA ALA A 12 -8.52 17.89 -8.79
C ALA A 12 -8.86 16.60 -9.55
N LEU A 13 -8.04 15.56 -9.44
CA LEU A 13 -8.43 14.15 -9.69
C LEU A 13 -7.31 13.23 -9.21
N ALA A 14 -7.12 13.17 -7.92
CA ALA A 14 -6.25 12.17 -7.29
C ALA A 14 -6.66 11.95 -5.82
N VAL A 15 -7.93 11.61 -5.59
CA VAL A 15 -8.38 10.98 -4.33
C VAL A 15 -9.66 10.21 -4.67
N CYS A 16 -9.53 8.97 -5.10
CA CYS A 16 -10.57 7.93 -5.02
C CYS A 16 -10.03 6.62 -5.63
N MET A 17 -9.00 6.04 -5.03
CA MET A 17 -8.66 4.63 -5.20
C MET A 17 -7.86 4.17 -3.99
N MET A 18 -8.55 3.92 -2.90
CA MET A 18 -8.16 2.98 -1.85
C MET A 18 -9.39 2.75 -0.98
N LEU A 19 -10.03 1.62 -1.19
CA LEU A 19 -10.82 0.89 -0.19
C LEU A 19 -11.64 -0.19 -0.90
N SER A 20 -11.13 -1.43 -0.87
CA SER A 20 -11.99 -2.58 -0.67
C SER A 20 -11.22 -3.89 -0.91
N VAL A 21 -10.60 -4.38 0.15
CA VAL A 21 -10.39 -5.80 0.35
C VAL A 21 -10.74 -6.07 1.80
N LEU A 22 -11.94 -6.60 2.03
CA LEU A 22 -12.28 -7.28 3.28
C LEU A 22 -13.06 -8.56 2.94
N PRO A 23 -12.80 -9.67 3.63
CA PRO A 23 -13.38 -10.96 3.31
C PRO A 23 -14.81 -11.09 3.81
N VAL A 24 -15.63 -11.79 3.02
CA VAL A 24 -17.01 -12.16 3.37
C VAL A 24 -16.96 -13.22 4.48
N GLY A 25 -17.37 -12.84 5.68
CA GLY A 25 -17.70 -13.74 6.77
C GLY A 25 -19.21 -13.90 6.86
N ALA A 26 -19.67 -15.14 6.89
CA ALA A 26 -21.05 -15.53 7.03
C ALA A 26 -21.68 -15.00 8.33
N PHE A 27 -22.85 -14.37 8.23
CA PHE A 27 -23.74 -14.16 9.36
C PHE A 27 -25.08 -14.83 9.11
N ALA A 28 -25.47 -15.60 10.13
CA ALA A 28 -26.75 -16.28 10.25
C ALA A 28 -27.90 -15.27 10.37
N ALA A 29 -29.04 -15.64 9.80
CA ALA A 29 -30.29 -14.88 9.88
C ALA A 29 -30.93 -14.98 11.27
N GLU A 30 -31.38 -13.85 11.82
CA GLU A 30 -32.45 -13.78 12.81
C GLU A 30 -33.65 -13.00 12.24
N PRO A 31 -34.90 -13.38 12.59
CA PRO A 31 -36.09 -12.87 11.95
C PRO A 31 -36.71 -11.69 12.71
N GLY A 32 -37.13 -10.68 11.96
CA GLY A 32 -38.14 -9.76 12.44
C GLY A 32 -37.83 -8.27 12.41
N ALA A 33 -37.98 -7.63 11.25
CA ALA A 33 -38.40 -6.23 11.17
C ALA A 33 -39.19 -6.02 9.88
N ALA A 34 -40.36 -5.43 10.01
CA ALA A 34 -41.33 -5.19 8.95
C ALA A 34 -40.73 -4.31 7.83
N GLU A 35 -40.92 -4.72 6.59
CA GLU A 35 -40.71 -3.90 5.40
C GLU A 35 -41.72 -2.74 5.35
N PRO A 36 -41.33 -1.53 4.91
CA PRO A 36 -42.27 -0.52 4.54
C PRO A 36 -42.93 -0.92 3.20
N GLU A 37 -44.22 -1.11 3.19
CA GLU A 37 -45.01 -1.26 1.98
C GLU A 37 -44.81 -0.03 1.07
N ASN A 38 -43.98 -0.20 0.04
CA ASN A 38 -43.97 0.70 -1.09
C ASN A 38 -45.05 0.24 -2.05
N GLY A 39 -46.23 0.82 -1.90
CA GLY A 39 -47.33 0.66 -2.83
C GLY A 39 -47.02 1.27 -4.19
N ALA A 40 -46.18 0.60 -4.98
CA ALA A 40 -46.23 0.71 -6.42
C ALA A 40 -47.40 -0.15 -6.88
N SER A 41 -48.53 0.46 -7.15
CA SER A 41 -49.62 -0.18 -7.86
C SER A 41 -49.03 -0.79 -9.13
N ALA A 42 -48.96 -2.12 -9.18
CA ALA A 42 -48.88 -2.83 -10.45
C ALA A 42 -50.13 -2.43 -11.22
N GLN A 43 -50.02 -1.44 -12.12
CA GLN A 43 -50.99 -1.26 -13.15
C GLN A 43 -50.99 -2.58 -13.91
N ALA A 44 -52.10 -3.32 -13.81
CA ALA A 44 -52.33 -4.46 -14.68
C ALA A 44 -52.09 -3.96 -16.11
N GLU A 45 -51.08 -4.52 -16.81
CA GLU A 45 -50.89 -4.25 -18.24
C GLU A 45 -52.23 -4.63 -18.90
N GLU A 46 -52.95 -3.64 -19.44
CA GLU A 46 -54.18 -3.92 -20.22
C GLU A 46 -53.74 -4.89 -21.32
N GLU A 47 -54.37 -6.06 -21.33
CA GLU A 47 -54.11 -7.10 -22.32
C GLU A 47 -54.43 -6.51 -23.70
N PHE A 48 -53.41 -6.32 -24.55
CA PHE A 48 -53.59 -5.79 -25.89
C PHE A 48 -54.43 -6.79 -26.68
N VAL A 49 -55.74 -6.49 -26.78
CA VAL A 49 -56.66 -7.31 -27.56
C VAL A 49 -56.54 -6.91 -29.03
N GLN A 50 -56.23 -7.90 -29.87
CA GLN A 50 -56.15 -7.70 -31.32
C GLN A 50 -57.53 -7.27 -31.86
N PRO A 51 -57.64 -6.12 -32.54
CA PRO A 51 -58.89 -5.72 -33.15
C PRO A 51 -59.30 -6.66 -34.30
N GLU A 52 -60.59 -6.80 -34.58
CA GLU A 52 -61.07 -7.66 -35.69
C GLU A 52 -60.59 -7.15 -37.04
N SER A 53 -60.56 -5.83 -37.24
CA SER A 53 -60.05 -5.17 -38.43
C SER A 53 -59.22 -3.93 -38.09
N VAL A 54 -58.25 -3.60 -38.90
CA VAL A 54 -57.36 -2.41 -38.76
C VAL A 54 -57.32 -1.68 -40.10
N GLU A 55 -57.81 -0.45 -40.10
CA GLU A 55 -57.74 0.40 -41.30
C GLU A 55 -56.28 0.73 -41.64
N ILE A 56 -55.93 0.69 -42.94
CA ILE A 56 -54.60 1.07 -43.44
C ILE A 56 -54.55 2.58 -43.59
N ASN A 57 -54.30 3.28 -42.52
CA ASN A 57 -54.28 4.74 -42.47
C ASN A 57 -53.11 5.22 -41.56
N SER A 58 -52.85 6.52 -41.51
CA SER A 58 -51.76 7.12 -40.73
C SER A 58 -51.94 7.05 -39.21
N THR A 59 -53.14 6.70 -38.72
CA THR A 59 -53.40 6.47 -37.30
C THR A 59 -52.86 5.12 -36.85
N ASN A 60 -53.12 4.08 -37.64
CA ASN A 60 -52.73 2.69 -37.33
C ASN A 60 -51.33 2.35 -37.84
N PHE A 61 -50.97 2.82 -39.02
CA PHE A 61 -49.66 2.67 -39.65
C PHE A 61 -49.11 4.06 -39.91
N GLN A 62 -48.28 4.56 -38.99
CA GLN A 62 -47.87 5.96 -39.00
C GLN A 62 -46.96 6.33 -40.19
N ASP A 63 -46.20 5.40 -40.69
CA ASP A 63 -45.26 5.58 -41.79
C ASP A 63 -45.93 5.26 -43.15
N THR A 64 -45.73 6.10 -44.18
CA THR A 64 -46.35 5.95 -45.48
C THR A 64 -45.79 4.80 -46.31
N ASP A 65 -44.49 4.52 -46.18
CA ASP A 65 -43.88 3.40 -46.88
C ASP A 65 -44.34 2.09 -46.24
N PHE A 66 -44.47 2.06 -44.89
CA PHE A 66 -45.02 0.91 -44.20
C PHE A 66 -46.52 0.71 -44.52
N GLN A 67 -47.32 1.78 -44.61
CA GLN A 67 -48.69 1.69 -45.09
C GLN A 67 -48.75 1.06 -46.49
N THR A 68 -47.92 1.55 -47.39
CA THR A 68 -47.82 1.02 -48.77
C THR A 68 -47.42 -0.43 -48.77
N TYR A 69 -46.44 -0.80 -47.93
CA TYR A 69 -45.99 -2.18 -47.81
C TYR A 69 -47.07 -3.12 -47.30
N VAL A 70 -47.85 -2.76 -46.28
CA VAL A 70 -48.85 -3.64 -45.68
C VAL A 70 -50.11 -3.84 -46.57
N LYS A 71 -50.36 -2.95 -47.56
CA LYS A 71 -51.43 -3.12 -48.54
C LYS A 71 -51.39 -4.44 -49.32
N GLN A 72 -50.20 -5.04 -49.47
CA GLN A 72 -50.09 -6.37 -50.10
C GLN A 72 -50.83 -7.48 -49.34
N TYR A 73 -51.15 -7.25 -48.06
CA TYR A 73 -51.87 -8.21 -47.20
C TYR A 73 -53.38 -7.99 -47.22
N ASP A 74 -53.84 -6.85 -47.65
CA ASP A 74 -55.25 -6.55 -47.93
C ASP A 74 -55.69 -7.30 -49.22
N LYS A 75 -56.30 -8.46 -49.04
CA LYS A 75 -56.64 -9.35 -50.17
C LYS A 75 -57.97 -9.08 -50.81
N ASP A 76 -58.86 -8.46 -50.05
CA ASP A 76 -60.22 -8.09 -50.56
C ASP A 76 -60.25 -6.65 -51.04
N GLY A 77 -59.19 -5.85 -50.84
CA GLY A 77 -59.02 -4.51 -51.37
C GLY A 77 -59.91 -3.46 -50.70
N ASN A 78 -60.22 -3.67 -49.42
CA ASN A 78 -61.11 -2.81 -48.67
C ASN A 78 -60.39 -1.71 -47.86
N ASP A 79 -59.09 -1.51 -48.05
CA ASP A 79 -58.16 -0.62 -47.32
C ASP A 79 -58.12 -0.88 -45.79
N SER A 80 -58.42 -2.14 -45.39
CA SER A 80 -58.35 -2.60 -44.01
C SER A 80 -57.71 -4.00 -43.95
N LEU A 81 -57.07 -4.31 -42.84
CA LEU A 81 -56.56 -5.64 -42.60
C LEU A 81 -57.44 -6.36 -41.56
N SER A 82 -58.19 -7.37 -41.96
CA SER A 82 -58.85 -8.26 -41.02
C SER A 82 -57.88 -9.05 -40.14
N LEU A 83 -58.39 -9.57 -39.04
CA LEU A 83 -57.56 -10.43 -38.17
C LEU A 83 -57.11 -11.71 -38.93
N GLU A 84 -57.95 -12.25 -39.83
CA GLU A 84 -57.58 -13.41 -40.64
C GLU A 84 -56.42 -13.11 -41.58
N GLU A 85 -56.38 -11.96 -42.22
CA GLU A 85 -55.29 -11.52 -43.10
C GLU A 85 -54.01 -11.30 -42.31
N ARG A 86 -54.07 -10.62 -41.17
CA ARG A 86 -52.93 -10.37 -40.30
C ARG A 86 -52.36 -11.65 -39.71
N ASN A 87 -53.21 -12.63 -39.35
CA ASN A 87 -52.78 -13.94 -38.83
C ASN A 87 -52.08 -14.81 -39.88
N LYS A 88 -52.15 -14.49 -41.16
CA LYS A 88 -51.39 -15.16 -42.21
C LYS A 88 -50.02 -14.57 -42.44
N VAL A 89 -49.73 -13.43 -41.82
CA VAL A 89 -48.43 -12.74 -41.98
C VAL A 89 -47.47 -13.21 -40.93
N THR A 90 -46.55 -14.08 -41.32
CA THR A 90 -45.46 -14.59 -40.47
C THR A 90 -44.15 -13.91 -40.77
N THR A 91 -44.04 -13.18 -41.87
CA THR A 91 -42.81 -12.52 -42.30
C THR A 91 -43.11 -11.11 -42.83
N ILE A 92 -42.35 -10.14 -42.31
CA ILE A 92 -42.31 -8.78 -42.86
C ILE A 92 -40.83 -8.49 -43.16
N GLU A 93 -40.55 -8.15 -44.43
CA GLU A 93 -39.20 -7.80 -44.90
C GLU A 93 -39.33 -6.53 -45.74
N LEU A 94 -38.90 -5.40 -45.14
CA LEU A 94 -38.90 -4.14 -45.87
C LEU A 94 -37.76 -4.14 -46.89
N PRO A 95 -38.00 -3.56 -48.07
CA PRO A 95 -36.95 -3.40 -49.06
C PRO A 95 -35.80 -2.56 -48.50
N ASP A 96 -34.54 -2.89 -48.86
CA ASP A 96 -33.40 -2.09 -48.53
C ASP A 96 -33.56 -0.64 -49.01
N ASP A 97 -33.04 0.31 -48.22
CA ASP A 97 -33.17 1.78 -48.46
C ASP A 97 -34.60 2.34 -48.39
N SER A 98 -35.60 1.59 -47.90
CA SER A 98 -36.90 2.14 -47.55
C SER A 98 -36.75 3.22 -46.47
N TYR A 99 -37.46 4.32 -46.60
CA TYR A 99 -37.49 5.33 -45.53
C TYR A 99 -38.66 5.07 -44.60
N CYS A 100 -38.39 4.33 -43.52
CA CYS A 100 -39.41 3.93 -42.56
C CYS A 100 -38.94 4.27 -41.12
N PRO A 101 -39.05 5.55 -40.70
CA PRO A 101 -38.54 6.00 -39.38
C PRO A 101 -39.29 5.41 -38.19
N THR A 102 -40.42 4.77 -38.38
CA THR A 102 -41.19 4.07 -37.34
C THR A 102 -42.01 2.94 -37.95
N MET A 103 -42.11 1.82 -37.24
CA MET A 103 -42.97 0.70 -37.59
C MET A 103 -44.19 0.62 -36.69
N LYS A 104 -44.76 1.77 -36.26
CA LYS A 104 -46.05 1.75 -35.59
C LYS A 104 -47.10 1.07 -36.50
N GLY A 105 -47.82 0.11 -35.94
CA GLY A 105 -48.71 -0.79 -36.68
C GLY A 105 -48.20 -2.22 -36.75
N ILE A 106 -46.86 -2.45 -36.40
CA ILE A 106 -46.29 -3.79 -36.33
C ILE A 106 -46.97 -4.65 -35.25
N GLU A 107 -47.50 -4.03 -34.20
CA GLU A 107 -48.23 -4.65 -33.11
C GLU A 107 -49.49 -5.38 -33.54
N TYR A 108 -50.00 -5.07 -34.72
CA TYR A 108 -51.18 -5.72 -35.27
C TYR A 108 -50.92 -7.07 -35.94
N PHE A 109 -49.68 -7.53 -36.01
CA PHE A 109 -49.30 -8.80 -36.63
C PHE A 109 -48.92 -9.84 -35.56
N PRO A 110 -49.90 -10.52 -34.93
CA PRO A 110 -49.61 -11.40 -33.76
C PRO A 110 -48.87 -12.69 -34.13
N GLU A 111 -48.94 -13.12 -35.39
CA GLU A 111 -48.27 -14.34 -35.88
C GLU A 111 -46.88 -14.07 -36.49
N LEU A 112 -46.36 -12.86 -36.34
CA LEU A 112 -45.07 -12.48 -36.91
C LEU A 112 -43.92 -13.27 -36.26
N VAL A 113 -43.17 -13.99 -37.09
CA VAL A 113 -42.00 -14.79 -36.73
C VAL A 113 -40.70 -14.11 -37.17
N THR A 114 -40.72 -13.49 -38.34
CA THR A 114 -39.57 -12.82 -38.94
C THR A 114 -39.84 -11.39 -39.26
N LEU A 115 -39.01 -10.49 -38.70
CA LEU A 115 -39.01 -9.07 -39.04
C LEU A 115 -37.64 -8.66 -39.53
N LYS A 116 -37.55 -8.20 -40.79
CA LYS A 116 -36.37 -7.60 -41.38
C LYS A 116 -36.68 -6.16 -41.79
N CYS A 117 -36.04 -5.24 -41.09
CA CYS A 117 -36.25 -3.80 -41.25
C CYS A 117 -34.91 -3.04 -41.16
N SER A 118 -33.89 -3.66 -41.70
CA SER A 118 -32.53 -3.06 -41.70
C SER A 118 -32.44 -1.94 -42.72
N ASN A 119 -31.55 -0.95 -42.44
CA ASN A 119 -31.30 0.18 -43.34
C ASN A 119 -32.54 1.01 -43.74
N THR A 120 -33.45 1.23 -42.80
CA THR A 120 -34.73 1.91 -43.03
C THR A 120 -34.81 3.27 -42.30
N HIS A 121 -33.68 3.77 -41.77
CA HIS A 121 -33.58 5.03 -41.01
C HIS A 121 -34.44 5.09 -39.74
N MET A 122 -34.81 3.93 -39.20
CA MET A 122 -35.68 3.75 -38.06
C MET A 122 -35.12 4.41 -36.79
N ARG A 123 -35.95 5.16 -36.06
CA ARG A 123 -35.61 5.84 -34.81
C ARG A 123 -36.21 5.17 -33.58
N SER A 124 -37.31 4.43 -33.75
CA SER A 124 -37.95 3.66 -32.71
C SER A 124 -38.55 2.39 -33.26
N LEU A 125 -38.49 1.31 -32.50
CA LEU A 125 -39.08 0.02 -32.85
C LEU A 125 -39.65 -0.60 -31.57
N ASP A 126 -40.95 -0.84 -31.57
CA ASP A 126 -41.67 -1.55 -30.51
C ASP A 126 -42.15 -2.90 -31.04
N VAL A 127 -41.54 -3.97 -30.58
CA VAL A 127 -41.87 -5.37 -30.92
C VAL A 127 -42.50 -6.11 -29.74
N SER A 128 -42.93 -5.37 -28.70
CA SER A 128 -43.42 -5.96 -27.44
C SER A 128 -44.71 -6.79 -27.61
N LYS A 129 -45.42 -6.63 -28.70
CA LYS A 129 -46.67 -7.38 -29.01
C LYS A 129 -46.43 -8.53 -30.00
N ASN A 130 -45.26 -8.63 -30.60
CA ASN A 130 -44.91 -9.69 -31.55
C ASN A 130 -44.28 -10.87 -30.81
N LEU A 131 -45.06 -11.55 -29.97
CA LEU A 131 -44.55 -12.55 -29.01
C LEU A 131 -43.95 -13.82 -29.65
N LYS A 132 -44.28 -14.07 -30.95
CA LYS A 132 -43.79 -15.22 -31.73
C LYS A 132 -42.52 -14.89 -32.52
N LEU A 133 -41.97 -13.69 -32.34
CA LEU A 133 -40.80 -13.24 -33.10
C LEU A 133 -39.60 -14.11 -32.77
N GLU A 134 -39.04 -14.79 -33.79
CA GLU A 134 -37.83 -15.60 -33.71
C GLU A 134 -36.63 -14.91 -34.36
N THR A 135 -36.87 -14.10 -35.41
CA THR A 135 -35.82 -13.39 -36.14
C THR A 135 -36.13 -11.90 -36.21
N LEU A 136 -35.18 -11.08 -35.73
CA LEU A 136 -35.21 -9.63 -35.80
C LEU A 136 -33.93 -9.08 -36.41
N TRP A 137 -34.04 -8.50 -37.63
CA TRP A 137 -32.96 -7.77 -38.27
C TRP A 137 -33.32 -6.30 -38.35
N CYS A 138 -32.62 -5.50 -37.55
CA CYS A 138 -32.82 -4.04 -37.49
C CYS A 138 -31.49 -3.26 -37.52
N TYR A 139 -30.48 -3.88 -38.10
CA TYR A 139 -29.15 -3.26 -38.23
C TYR A 139 -29.18 -2.06 -39.21
N TRP A 140 -28.17 -1.16 -39.11
CA TRP A 140 -28.07 0.04 -39.95
C TRP A 140 -29.27 0.98 -39.81
N ASN A 141 -29.67 1.26 -38.58
CA ASN A 141 -30.78 2.18 -38.26
C ASN A 141 -30.31 3.31 -37.32
N ASN A 142 -31.23 4.10 -36.80
CA ASN A 142 -30.97 5.18 -35.86
C ASN A 142 -31.59 4.91 -34.47
N LEU A 143 -31.66 3.64 -34.08
CA LEU A 143 -32.22 3.22 -32.80
C LEU A 143 -31.31 3.64 -31.67
N THR A 144 -31.86 4.33 -30.66
CA THR A 144 -31.13 4.68 -29.40
C THR A 144 -31.52 3.74 -28.26
N GLN A 145 -32.62 3.01 -28.41
CA GLN A 145 -33.14 2.01 -27.48
C GLN A 145 -33.75 0.85 -28.26
N LEU A 146 -33.66 -0.36 -27.71
CA LEU A 146 -34.31 -1.55 -28.25
C LEU A 146 -34.67 -2.46 -27.07
N ASP A 147 -35.98 -2.68 -26.87
CA ASP A 147 -36.48 -3.62 -25.87
C ASP A 147 -37.02 -4.88 -26.56
N VAL A 148 -36.34 -6.01 -26.28
CA VAL A 148 -36.70 -7.34 -26.77
C VAL A 148 -37.15 -8.28 -25.63
N SER A 149 -37.40 -7.75 -24.44
CA SER A 149 -37.70 -8.53 -23.23
C SER A 149 -38.96 -9.39 -23.33
N LYS A 150 -39.93 -9.00 -24.19
CA LYS A 150 -41.17 -9.74 -24.42
C LYS A 150 -41.01 -10.82 -25.52
N ASN A 151 -39.95 -10.76 -26.33
CA ASN A 151 -39.73 -11.66 -27.47
C ASN A 151 -38.92 -12.91 -27.03
N LYS A 152 -39.50 -13.72 -26.15
CA LYS A 152 -38.83 -14.88 -25.56
C LYS A 152 -38.48 -15.99 -26.54
N ALA A 153 -39.16 -16.01 -27.70
CA ALA A 153 -38.91 -16.96 -28.79
C ALA A 153 -37.74 -16.55 -29.69
N LEU A 154 -37.11 -15.38 -29.43
CA LEU A 154 -36.09 -14.81 -30.31
C LEU A 154 -34.85 -15.70 -30.35
N LYS A 155 -34.47 -16.14 -31.54
CA LYS A 155 -33.31 -16.98 -31.86
C LYS A 155 -32.21 -16.19 -32.56
N GLU A 156 -32.59 -15.18 -33.33
CA GLU A 156 -31.64 -14.36 -34.08
C GLU A 156 -31.95 -12.89 -33.90
N LEU A 157 -30.95 -12.12 -33.42
CA LEU A 157 -31.01 -10.67 -33.28
C LEU A 157 -29.81 -10.03 -33.97
N GLN A 158 -30.05 -9.25 -35.02
CA GLN A 158 -29.07 -8.40 -35.68
C GLN A 158 -29.45 -6.95 -35.51
N CYS A 159 -28.78 -6.26 -34.60
CA CYS A 159 -29.05 -4.86 -34.23
C CYS A 159 -27.84 -3.94 -34.32
N GLY A 160 -26.74 -4.39 -34.94
CA GLY A 160 -25.54 -3.60 -35.16
C GLY A 160 -25.79 -2.31 -35.94
N TYR A 161 -24.75 -1.43 -35.96
CA TYR A 161 -24.82 -0.13 -36.69
C TYR A 161 -25.98 0.76 -36.26
N ASN A 162 -26.35 0.74 -35.01
CA ASN A 162 -27.34 1.61 -34.36
C ASN A 162 -26.66 2.56 -33.36
N TYR A 163 -27.43 3.27 -32.56
CA TYR A 163 -26.95 4.18 -31.51
C TYR A 163 -27.29 3.65 -30.10
N LEU A 164 -27.40 2.34 -29.93
CA LEU A 164 -27.67 1.74 -28.64
C LEU A 164 -26.43 1.92 -27.72
N THR A 165 -26.68 2.35 -26.50
CA THR A 165 -25.67 2.41 -25.43
C THR A 165 -25.79 1.26 -24.45
N THR A 166 -26.94 0.59 -24.44
CA THR A 166 -27.24 -0.60 -23.63
C THR A 166 -28.10 -1.56 -24.45
N LEU A 167 -27.96 -2.85 -24.22
CA LEU A 167 -28.82 -3.89 -24.78
C LEU A 167 -29.02 -4.97 -23.71
N ASN A 168 -30.27 -5.25 -23.37
CA ASN A 168 -30.63 -6.31 -22.44
C ASN A 168 -31.26 -7.49 -23.20
N VAL A 169 -30.55 -8.63 -23.22
CA VAL A 169 -31.01 -9.87 -23.85
C VAL A 169 -31.27 -10.98 -22.82
N SER A 170 -31.34 -10.66 -21.53
CA SER A 170 -31.50 -11.64 -20.45
C SER A 170 -32.76 -12.48 -20.52
N GLN A 171 -33.82 -11.99 -21.20
CA GLN A 171 -35.09 -12.70 -21.37
C GLN A 171 -35.16 -13.54 -22.67
N ASN A 172 -34.10 -13.45 -23.49
CA ASN A 172 -34.07 -14.13 -24.80
C ASN A 172 -33.19 -15.40 -24.68
N GLU A 173 -33.61 -16.34 -23.83
CA GLU A 173 -32.83 -17.55 -23.52
C GLU A 173 -32.65 -18.50 -24.75
N ALA A 174 -33.55 -18.38 -25.74
CA ALA A 174 -33.50 -19.14 -26.98
C ALA A 174 -32.54 -18.55 -28.04
N LEU A 175 -31.85 -17.43 -27.70
CA LEU A 175 -31.01 -16.72 -28.66
C LEU A 175 -29.80 -17.57 -29.08
N GLU A 176 -29.69 -17.85 -30.38
CA GLU A 176 -28.62 -18.61 -31.00
C GLU A 176 -27.63 -17.70 -31.74
N HIS A 177 -28.11 -16.59 -32.30
CA HIS A 177 -27.29 -15.65 -33.07
C HIS A 177 -27.54 -14.23 -32.59
N LEU A 178 -26.46 -13.55 -32.15
CA LEU A 178 -26.48 -12.16 -31.74
C LEU A 178 -25.40 -11.37 -32.49
N SER A 179 -25.82 -10.31 -33.21
CA SER A 179 -24.91 -9.35 -33.82
C SER A 179 -25.22 -7.94 -33.33
N THR A 180 -24.21 -7.32 -32.69
CA THR A 180 -24.24 -5.95 -32.16
C THR A 180 -23.14 -5.08 -32.77
N ASN A 181 -22.58 -5.45 -33.90
CA ASN A 181 -21.40 -4.81 -34.50
C ASN A 181 -21.52 -3.31 -34.65
N ASP A 182 -20.43 -2.58 -34.37
CA ASP A 182 -20.23 -1.15 -34.61
C ASP A 182 -21.38 -0.25 -34.12
N MET A 183 -21.74 -0.38 -32.86
CA MET A 183 -22.68 0.57 -32.24
C MET A 183 -22.07 1.96 -32.22
N ARG A 184 -22.66 2.89 -32.97
CA ARG A 184 -22.13 4.25 -33.16
C ARG A 184 -21.99 5.04 -31.87
N SER A 185 -22.81 4.74 -30.85
CA SER A 185 -22.74 5.32 -29.51
C SER A 185 -21.88 4.48 -28.53
N LYS A 186 -21.34 3.35 -28.97
CA LYS A 186 -20.60 2.34 -28.19
C LYS A 186 -21.41 1.71 -27.06
N LEU A 187 -21.52 0.40 -27.10
CA LEU A 187 -22.28 -0.37 -26.10
C LEU A 187 -21.57 -0.42 -24.73
N ASN A 188 -20.22 -0.42 -24.73
CA ASN A 188 -19.31 -0.47 -23.57
C ASN A 188 -19.41 -1.71 -22.67
N SER A 189 -20.55 -2.38 -22.59
CA SER A 189 -20.75 -3.64 -21.87
C SER A 189 -21.82 -4.48 -22.56
N LEU A 190 -21.67 -5.81 -22.53
CA LEU A 190 -22.63 -6.76 -23.08
C LEU A 190 -22.69 -7.97 -22.16
N ASP A 191 -23.84 -8.25 -21.57
CA ASP A 191 -24.10 -9.42 -20.75
C ASP A 191 -24.89 -10.45 -21.55
N VAL A 192 -24.27 -11.59 -21.83
CA VAL A 192 -24.84 -12.75 -22.53
C VAL A 192 -24.95 -13.99 -21.63
N SER A 193 -24.81 -13.85 -20.32
CA SER A 193 -24.77 -14.97 -19.37
C SER A 193 -26.04 -15.81 -19.34
N TYR A 194 -27.17 -15.24 -19.72
CA TYR A 194 -28.48 -15.93 -19.82
C TYR A 194 -28.69 -16.66 -21.16
N ASN A 195 -27.92 -16.33 -22.19
CA ASN A 195 -28.12 -16.82 -23.55
C ASN A 195 -27.33 -18.11 -23.79
N LYS A 196 -27.66 -19.19 -23.07
CA LYS A 196 -26.93 -20.46 -23.10
C LYS A 196 -27.00 -21.20 -24.43
N ALA A 197 -28.00 -20.88 -25.26
CA ALA A 197 -28.15 -21.44 -26.60
C ALA A 197 -27.27 -20.74 -27.66
N LEU A 198 -26.55 -19.66 -27.27
CA LEU A 198 -25.81 -18.81 -28.20
C LEU A 198 -24.68 -19.58 -28.88
N LYS A 199 -24.73 -19.64 -30.23
CA LYS A 199 -23.77 -20.29 -31.12
C LYS A 199 -22.86 -19.27 -31.81
N HIS A 200 -23.40 -18.11 -32.17
CA HIS A 200 -22.71 -17.08 -32.91
C HIS A 200 -22.87 -15.74 -32.21
N LEU A 201 -21.76 -15.13 -31.82
CA LEU A 201 -21.70 -13.81 -31.22
C LEU A 201 -20.78 -12.91 -32.04
N GLU A 202 -21.35 -11.80 -32.52
CA GLU A 202 -20.59 -10.74 -33.19
C GLU A 202 -20.80 -9.43 -32.43
N CYS A 203 -19.72 -8.88 -31.89
CA CYS A 203 -19.76 -7.66 -31.09
C CYS A 203 -18.57 -6.71 -31.40
N THR A 204 -18.15 -6.71 -32.65
CA THR A 204 -17.04 -5.88 -33.17
C THR A 204 -17.23 -4.41 -32.82
N LYS A 205 -16.14 -3.72 -32.39
CA LYS A 205 -16.03 -2.26 -32.29
C LYS A 205 -17.08 -1.60 -31.39
N ASN A 206 -17.40 -2.20 -30.28
CA ASN A 206 -18.38 -1.70 -29.31
C ASN A 206 -17.78 -0.94 -28.12
N GLY A 207 -16.45 -0.92 -27.98
CA GLY A 207 -15.79 -0.30 -26.83
C GLY A 207 -15.84 -1.17 -25.58
N LEU A 208 -16.03 -2.48 -25.72
CA LEU A 208 -16.03 -3.43 -24.61
C LEU A 208 -14.64 -3.51 -24.00
N THR A 209 -14.55 -3.30 -22.70
CA THR A 209 -13.30 -3.45 -21.92
C THR A 209 -13.17 -4.85 -21.30
N SER A 210 -14.25 -5.61 -21.25
CA SER A 210 -14.32 -7.00 -20.84
C SER A 210 -15.44 -7.71 -21.56
N LEU A 211 -15.32 -9.02 -21.78
CA LEU A 211 -16.34 -9.88 -22.37
C LEU A 211 -16.29 -11.24 -21.69
N ASP A 212 -17.35 -11.58 -20.96
CA ASP A 212 -17.50 -12.90 -20.34
C ASP A 212 -18.49 -13.76 -21.14
N VAL A 213 -17.98 -14.80 -21.78
CA VAL A 213 -18.76 -15.78 -22.53
C VAL A 213 -18.71 -17.16 -21.85
N SER A 214 -18.29 -17.24 -20.61
CA SER A 214 -18.08 -18.50 -19.89
C SER A 214 -19.34 -19.35 -19.72
N SER A 215 -20.53 -18.72 -19.77
CA SER A 215 -21.84 -19.38 -19.71
C SER A 215 -22.37 -19.86 -21.06
N ASN A 216 -21.70 -19.48 -22.16
CA ASN A 216 -22.16 -19.79 -23.53
C ASN A 216 -21.45 -21.03 -24.08
N GLU A 217 -21.68 -22.19 -23.45
CA GLU A 217 -21.01 -23.47 -23.81
C GLU A 217 -21.34 -23.97 -25.24
N ALA A 218 -22.42 -23.44 -25.83
CA ALA A 218 -22.82 -23.75 -27.20
C ALA A 218 -22.09 -22.93 -28.27
N LEU A 219 -21.26 -21.93 -27.84
CA LEU A 219 -20.63 -20.99 -28.75
C LEU A 219 -19.68 -21.67 -29.73
N GLU A 220 -19.92 -21.45 -31.03
CA GLU A 220 -19.16 -22.01 -32.15
C GLU A 220 -18.31 -20.96 -32.87
N GLN A 221 -18.80 -19.72 -32.89
CA GLN A 221 -18.11 -18.56 -33.48
C GLN A 221 -18.19 -17.34 -32.58
N LEU A 222 -17.05 -16.68 -32.35
CA LEU A 222 -16.94 -15.40 -31.67
C LEU A 222 -16.16 -14.42 -32.54
N VAL A 223 -16.78 -13.25 -32.80
CA VAL A 223 -16.16 -12.11 -33.47
C VAL A 223 -16.26 -10.92 -32.53
N CYS A 224 -15.15 -10.50 -31.94
CA CYS A 224 -15.09 -9.43 -30.95
C CYS A 224 -13.95 -8.42 -31.19
N ASP A 225 -13.49 -8.35 -32.43
CA ASP A 225 -12.40 -7.48 -32.85
C ASP A 225 -12.67 -5.98 -32.62
N GLU A 226 -11.62 -5.17 -32.59
CA GLU A 226 -11.67 -3.73 -32.36
C GLU A 226 -12.37 -3.31 -31.02
N ASN A 227 -12.23 -4.13 -29.96
CA ASN A 227 -12.64 -3.79 -28.61
C ASN A 227 -11.40 -3.71 -27.67
N PRO A 228 -11.36 -2.78 -26.70
CA PRO A 228 -10.20 -2.66 -25.78
C PRO A 228 -10.25 -3.69 -24.64
N LEU A 229 -10.19 -5.00 -24.96
CA LEU A 229 -10.43 -6.08 -24.02
C LEU A 229 -9.26 -6.40 -23.08
N THR A 230 -8.01 -6.09 -23.41
CA THR A 230 -6.76 -6.43 -22.68
C THR A 230 -6.55 -7.92 -22.37
N GLU A 231 -7.57 -8.67 -22.04
CA GLU A 231 -7.56 -10.13 -21.83
C GLU A 231 -8.85 -10.76 -22.35
N LEU A 232 -8.77 -12.03 -22.78
CA LEU A 232 -9.91 -12.81 -23.23
C LEU A 232 -9.71 -14.27 -22.83
N ASP A 233 -10.71 -14.85 -22.13
CA ASP A 233 -10.72 -16.26 -21.77
C ASP A 233 -11.95 -16.96 -22.35
N VAL A 234 -11.75 -17.73 -23.41
CA VAL A 234 -12.77 -18.57 -24.06
C VAL A 234 -12.48 -20.07 -23.90
N SER A 235 -11.68 -20.44 -22.89
CA SER A 235 -11.29 -21.82 -22.63
C SER A 235 -12.46 -22.74 -22.26
N LYS A 236 -13.57 -22.18 -21.76
CA LYS A 236 -14.80 -22.92 -21.42
C LYS A 236 -15.71 -23.17 -22.62
N ASN A 237 -15.50 -22.46 -23.72
CA ASN A 237 -16.33 -22.60 -24.91
C ASN A 237 -15.83 -23.79 -25.78
N GLY A 238 -16.09 -24.99 -25.29
CA GLY A 238 -15.55 -26.24 -25.89
C GLY A 238 -15.98 -26.53 -27.33
N LYS A 239 -16.98 -25.83 -27.87
CA LYS A 239 -17.45 -25.92 -29.26
C LYS A 239 -16.90 -24.79 -30.14
N LEU A 240 -16.19 -23.82 -29.58
CA LEU A 240 -15.70 -22.67 -30.33
C LEU A 240 -14.64 -23.15 -31.35
N THR A 241 -14.97 -22.97 -32.63
CA THR A 241 -14.08 -23.33 -33.74
C THR A 241 -13.49 -22.13 -34.45
N SER A 242 -14.18 -20.97 -34.39
CA SER A 242 -13.76 -19.74 -35.04
C SER A 242 -13.71 -18.58 -34.04
N LEU A 243 -12.56 -17.93 -33.95
CA LEU A 243 -12.32 -16.79 -33.06
C LEU A 243 -11.66 -15.66 -33.83
N ASP A 244 -12.32 -14.48 -33.82
CA ASP A 244 -11.73 -13.22 -34.28
C ASP A 244 -11.68 -12.24 -33.11
N CYS A 245 -10.47 -11.92 -32.66
CA CYS A 245 -10.18 -10.97 -31.56
C CYS A 245 -9.05 -10.00 -31.92
N ARG A 246 -8.98 -9.62 -33.19
CA ARG A 246 -7.97 -8.66 -33.69
C ARG A 246 -8.16 -7.30 -33.04
N ARG A 247 -7.05 -6.53 -32.93
CA ARG A 247 -7.06 -5.12 -32.49
C ARG A 247 -7.73 -4.88 -31.15
N CYS A 248 -7.66 -5.87 -30.25
CA CYS A 248 -8.23 -5.75 -28.92
C CYS A 248 -7.26 -5.22 -27.87
N GLY A 249 -5.97 -5.19 -28.17
CA GLY A 249 -4.93 -4.85 -27.20
C GLY A 249 -4.64 -5.97 -26.21
N LEU A 250 -4.98 -7.22 -26.52
CA LEU A 250 -4.83 -8.39 -25.66
C LEU A 250 -3.38 -8.61 -25.25
N THR A 251 -3.17 -8.75 -23.95
CA THR A 251 -1.92 -9.22 -23.36
C THR A 251 -1.99 -10.69 -22.95
N SER A 252 -3.20 -11.24 -22.81
CA SER A 252 -3.49 -12.64 -22.50
C SER A 252 -4.68 -13.14 -23.30
N LEU A 253 -4.54 -14.33 -23.86
CA LEU A 253 -5.60 -15.02 -24.60
C LEU A 253 -5.60 -16.50 -24.21
N LYS A 254 -6.74 -16.99 -23.70
CA LYS A 254 -6.95 -18.42 -23.39
C LYS A 254 -8.10 -18.97 -24.23
N PHE A 255 -7.90 -20.15 -24.81
CA PHE A 255 -8.89 -20.78 -25.66
C PHE A 255 -8.80 -22.32 -25.61
N GLY A 256 -9.86 -22.97 -26.08
CA GLY A 256 -9.95 -24.43 -26.08
C GLY A 256 -9.35 -25.07 -27.31
N SER A 257 -9.16 -26.41 -27.27
CA SER A 257 -8.54 -27.22 -28.34
C SER A 257 -9.42 -27.37 -29.60
N ALA A 258 -10.69 -26.97 -29.55
CA ALA A 258 -11.59 -27.01 -30.70
C ALA A 258 -11.32 -25.90 -31.72
N VAL A 259 -10.68 -24.81 -31.30
CA VAL A 259 -10.38 -23.66 -32.18
C VAL A 259 -9.50 -24.14 -33.35
N SER A 260 -9.98 -23.89 -34.57
CA SER A 260 -9.31 -24.27 -35.82
C SER A 260 -9.14 -23.09 -36.79
N SER A 261 -9.85 -21.99 -36.55
CA SER A 261 -9.71 -20.73 -37.25
C SER A 261 -9.54 -19.62 -36.21
N MET A 262 -8.41 -18.88 -36.25
CA MET A 262 -8.13 -17.82 -35.32
C MET A 262 -7.51 -16.61 -36.01
N GLU A 263 -8.08 -15.44 -35.73
CA GLU A 263 -7.50 -14.15 -36.06
C GLU A 263 -7.27 -13.34 -34.75
N CYS A 264 -6.00 -13.20 -34.34
CA CYS A 264 -5.59 -12.48 -33.14
C CYS A 264 -4.48 -11.48 -33.41
N ASP A 265 -4.35 -11.01 -34.65
CA ASP A 265 -3.35 -10.05 -35.03
C ASP A 265 -3.62 -8.65 -34.46
N GLU A 266 -2.56 -7.80 -34.47
CA GLU A 266 -2.57 -6.44 -33.93
C GLU A 266 -2.97 -6.40 -32.42
N ASN A 267 -2.37 -7.29 -31.62
CA ASN A 267 -2.51 -7.36 -30.17
C ASN A 267 -1.15 -7.16 -29.47
N GLN A 268 -1.08 -7.45 -28.17
CA GLN A 268 0.12 -7.31 -27.35
C GLN A 268 0.56 -8.68 -26.75
N LEU A 269 0.17 -9.79 -27.39
CA LEU A 269 0.44 -11.13 -26.90
C LEU A 269 1.95 -11.42 -26.91
N THR A 270 2.48 -11.85 -25.76
CA THR A 270 3.88 -12.30 -25.63
C THR A 270 4.00 -13.81 -25.77
N GLU A 271 2.90 -14.54 -25.59
CA GLU A 271 2.79 -15.98 -25.75
C GLU A 271 1.46 -16.35 -26.40
N LEU A 272 1.43 -17.46 -27.10
CA LEU A 272 0.23 -18.04 -27.70
C LEU A 272 0.38 -19.58 -27.67
N ASP A 273 -0.29 -20.21 -26.72
CA ASP A 273 -0.26 -21.67 -26.60
C ASP A 273 -1.28 -22.33 -27.55
N ILE A 274 -0.76 -22.89 -28.63
CA ILE A 274 -1.53 -23.65 -29.63
C ILE A 274 -1.21 -25.15 -29.59
N SER A 275 -0.54 -25.60 -28.54
CA SER A 275 -0.05 -26.97 -28.41
C SER A 275 -1.16 -28.02 -28.32
N GLN A 276 -2.36 -27.61 -27.89
CA GLN A 276 -3.51 -28.51 -27.76
C GLN A 276 -4.37 -28.61 -29.04
N ASN A 277 -4.14 -27.71 -30.00
CA ASN A 277 -4.96 -27.62 -31.20
C ASN A 277 -4.37 -28.50 -32.32
N THR A 278 -5.12 -29.51 -32.70
CA THR A 278 -4.68 -30.50 -33.70
C THR A 278 -5.22 -30.25 -35.09
N LYS A 279 -6.10 -29.27 -35.30
CA LYS A 279 -6.70 -28.97 -36.62
C LYS A 279 -6.61 -27.46 -36.85
N TRP A 280 -5.98 -27.05 -37.94
CA TRP A 280 -5.89 -25.65 -38.33
C TRP A 280 -6.33 -25.45 -39.77
N SER A 281 -7.26 -24.51 -39.96
CA SER A 281 -7.64 -23.99 -41.28
C SER A 281 -7.10 -22.59 -41.50
N HIS A 282 -7.01 -21.78 -40.42
CA HIS A 282 -6.56 -20.44 -40.50
C HIS A 282 -5.95 -19.97 -39.15
N LEU A 283 -4.79 -19.33 -39.20
CA LEU A 283 -4.17 -18.68 -38.02
C LEU A 283 -3.50 -17.38 -38.46
N ARG A 284 -3.97 -16.27 -37.90
CA ARG A 284 -3.32 -14.96 -37.99
C ARG A 284 -2.94 -14.49 -36.61
N CYS A 285 -1.65 -14.33 -36.36
CA CYS A 285 -1.09 -13.78 -35.14
C CYS A 285 0.04 -12.78 -35.41
N ASN A 286 -0.09 -12.05 -36.53
CA ASN A 286 0.85 -10.99 -36.89
C ASN A 286 0.81 -9.84 -35.89
N ASP A 287 1.80 -8.96 -35.94
CA ASP A 287 1.76 -7.69 -35.21
C ASP A 287 1.44 -7.88 -33.71
N ASN A 288 2.11 -8.87 -33.09
CA ASN A 288 2.11 -9.15 -31.68
C ASN A 288 3.53 -9.05 -31.11
N LYS A 289 3.73 -9.52 -29.90
CA LYS A 289 5.04 -9.56 -29.21
C LYS A 289 5.55 -11.00 -29.02
N LEU A 290 5.09 -11.93 -29.84
CA LEU A 290 5.50 -13.33 -29.73
C LEU A 290 7.01 -13.48 -30.02
N THR A 291 7.65 -14.34 -29.23
CA THR A 291 9.06 -14.73 -29.41
C THR A 291 9.19 -16.15 -29.96
N SER A 292 8.15 -16.94 -29.87
CA SER A 292 8.08 -18.32 -30.32
C SER A 292 6.66 -18.71 -30.72
N LEU A 293 6.54 -19.80 -31.43
CA LEU A 293 5.27 -20.46 -31.74
C LEU A 293 5.55 -21.93 -32.03
N SER A 294 4.88 -22.83 -31.33
CA SER A 294 5.04 -24.26 -31.52
C SER A 294 3.69 -24.93 -31.79
N PHE A 295 3.55 -25.53 -32.94
CA PHE A 295 2.37 -26.35 -33.27
C PHE A 295 2.45 -27.71 -32.58
N ASN A 296 1.28 -28.29 -32.29
CA ASN A 296 1.17 -29.68 -31.88
C ASN A 296 1.83 -30.60 -32.95
N GLU A 297 2.61 -31.55 -32.53
CA GLU A 297 3.31 -32.46 -33.47
C GLU A 297 2.35 -33.30 -34.32
N ASN A 298 1.14 -33.54 -33.83
CA ASN A 298 0.07 -34.26 -34.52
C ASN A 298 -0.92 -33.32 -35.24
N ALA A 299 -0.61 -32.03 -35.35
CA ALA A 299 -1.52 -31.10 -35.99
C ALA A 299 -1.68 -31.37 -37.48
N VAL A 300 -2.92 -31.35 -37.93
CA VAL A 300 -3.31 -31.50 -39.33
C VAL A 300 -3.74 -30.13 -39.86
N MET A 301 -3.12 -29.71 -40.94
CA MET A 301 -3.50 -28.50 -41.64
C MET A 301 -4.51 -28.78 -42.73
N ALA A 302 -5.52 -27.95 -42.86
CA ALA A 302 -6.41 -27.98 -44.01
C ALA A 302 -5.58 -27.77 -45.32
N PRO A 303 -6.00 -28.31 -46.44
CA PRO A 303 -5.26 -28.20 -47.72
C PRO A 303 -4.97 -26.75 -48.15
N VAL A 304 -5.81 -25.82 -47.73
CA VAL A 304 -5.72 -24.37 -48.01
C VAL A 304 -5.42 -23.54 -46.75
N ALA A 305 -4.83 -24.19 -45.74
CA ALA A 305 -4.55 -23.47 -44.47
C ALA A 305 -3.64 -22.26 -44.68
N SER A 306 -4.00 -21.17 -44.08
CA SER A 306 -3.28 -19.91 -44.11
C SER A 306 -2.71 -19.57 -42.73
N ILE A 307 -1.39 -19.54 -42.64
CA ILE A 307 -0.68 -19.25 -41.37
C ILE A 307 0.14 -17.96 -41.52
N TYR A 308 -0.22 -16.94 -40.78
CA TYR A 308 0.42 -15.65 -40.80
C TYR A 308 0.97 -15.31 -39.40
N THR A 309 2.29 -15.10 -39.31
CA THR A 309 3.00 -14.85 -38.04
C THR A 309 3.99 -13.69 -38.15
N SER A 310 3.89 -12.88 -39.21
CA SER A 310 4.85 -11.82 -39.50
C SER A 310 4.78 -10.68 -38.48
N ASN A 311 5.83 -9.88 -38.44
CA ASN A 311 5.91 -8.65 -37.65
C ASN A 311 5.71 -8.82 -36.14
N ASN A 312 5.97 -10.01 -35.59
CA ASN A 312 6.07 -10.18 -34.16
C ASN A 312 7.34 -9.51 -33.63
N ARG A 313 7.20 -8.60 -32.65
CA ARG A 313 8.29 -7.76 -32.18
C ARG A 313 8.26 -7.69 -30.65
N TYR A 314 9.24 -8.34 -30.01
CA TYR A 314 9.39 -8.32 -28.56
C TYR A 314 10.52 -7.36 -28.17
N GLN A 315 10.29 -6.50 -27.20
CA GLN A 315 11.30 -5.55 -26.77
C GLN A 315 12.23 -6.17 -25.74
N ILE A 316 13.55 -6.15 -26.05
CA ILE A 316 14.61 -6.49 -25.10
C ILE A 316 15.42 -5.25 -24.76
N ALA A 317 16.06 -5.28 -23.59
CA ALA A 317 16.96 -4.21 -23.19
C ALA A 317 18.35 -4.77 -22.87
N VAL A 318 19.38 -4.08 -23.34
CA VAL A 318 20.78 -4.46 -23.13
C VAL A 318 21.56 -3.29 -22.54
N ASP A 319 22.57 -3.60 -21.74
CA ASP A 319 23.57 -2.65 -21.28
C ASP A 319 24.66 -2.41 -22.35
N ALA A 320 25.66 -1.63 -22.02
CA ALA A 320 26.76 -1.30 -22.94
C ALA A 320 27.54 -2.53 -23.46
N ASP A 321 27.49 -3.63 -22.74
CA ASP A 321 28.09 -4.91 -23.18
C ASP A 321 27.28 -5.61 -24.27
N GLY A 322 26.02 -5.21 -24.49
CA GLY A 322 25.13 -5.76 -25.48
C GLY A 322 24.70 -7.21 -25.26
N ILE A 323 24.77 -7.71 -24.03
CA ILE A 323 24.42 -9.09 -23.70
C ILE A 323 22.99 -9.19 -23.17
N TYR A 324 22.21 -10.10 -23.76
CA TYR A 324 20.88 -10.46 -23.29
C TYR A 324 20.79 -11.96 -23.00
N ASP A 325 20.08 -12.32 -21.92
CA ASP A 325 19.83 -13.73 -21.58
C ASP A 325 18.52 -14.20 -22.21
N LEU A 326 18.61 -15.04 -23.22
CA LEU A 326 17.46 -15.56 -23.96
C LEU A 326 16.51 -16.41 -23.11
N SER A 327 16.96 -16.91 -21.95
CA SER A 327 16.07 -17.61 -21.01
C SER A 327 15.03 -16.69 -20.36
N GLN A 328 15.16 -15.38 -20.51
CA GLN A 328 14.21 -14.38 -20.03
C GLN A 328 13.13 -14.04 -21.05
N LEU A 329 13.19 -14.59 -22.26
CA LEU A 329 12.13 -14.42 -23.25
C LEU A 329 10.85 -15.13 -22.80
N PRO A 330 9.67 -14.52 -23.02
CA PRO A 330 8.39 -15.09 -22.61
C PRO A 330 7.98 -16.29 -23.45
N GLY A 331 6.97 -17.01 -22.94
CA GLY A 331 6.43 -18.20 -23.56
C GLY A 331 7.40 -19.40 -23.47
N ASP A 332 7.09 -20.46 -24.16
CA ASP A 332 7.93 -21.66 -24.23
C ASP A 332 9.09 -21.48 -25.22
N PHE A 333 9.86 -20.39 -25.06
CA PHE A 333 10.98 -20.09 -25.95
C PHE A 333 12.10 -21.10 -25.79
N ASP A 334 12.28 -21.93 -26.82
CA ASP A 334 13.34 -22.92 -26.90
C ASP A 334 14.46 -22.46 -27.85
N VAL A 335 15.59 -22.05 -27.26
CA VAL A 335 16.74 -21.55 -28.00
C VAL A 335 17.29 -22.58 -29.02
N SER A 336 17.08 -23.88 -28.79
CA SER A 336 17.54 -24.93 -29.72
C SER A 336 16.77 -24.91 -31.05
N LYS A 337 15.56 -24.39 -31.06
CA LYS A 337 14.71 -24.22 -32.24
C LYS A 337 15.04 -22.97 -33.05
N THR A 338 16.04 -22.18 -32.67
CA THR A 338 16.40 -20.94 -33.34
C THR A 338 17.53 -21.08 -34.32
N SER A 339 17.49 -20.29 -35.41
CA SER A 339 18.55 -20.20 -36.43
C SER A 339 18.56 -18.84 -37.13
N ASP A 340 19.51 -18.64 -38.02
CA ASP A 340 19.59 -17.49 -38.93
C ASP A 340 19.49 -16.15 -38.19
N TRP A 341 20.25 -15.99 -37.13
CA TRP A 341 20.33 -14.77 -36.34
C TRP A 341 20.98 -13.64 -37.16
N THR A 342 20.37 -12.46 -37.13
CA THR A 342 20.93 -11.25 -37.76
C THR A 342 21.09 -10.13 -36.72
N ASN A 343 22.11 -9.32 -36.86
CA ASN A 343 22.43 -8.24 -35.92
C ASN A 343 22.71 -8.70 -34.48
N GLY A 344 23.07 -9.96 -34.33
CA GLY A 344 23.46 -10.54 -33.06
C GLY A 344 23.98 -11.96 -33.22
N GLU A 345 24.85 -12.37 -32.31
CA GLU A 345 25.45 -13.68 -32.26
C GLU A 345 24.97 -14.42 -31.00
N ARG A 346 24.51 -15.64 -31.18
CA ARG A 346 24.06 -16.49 -30.07
C ARG A 346 25.20 -17.40 -29.60
N ASN A 347 25.42 -17.44 -28.31
CA ASN A 347 26.24 -18.43 -27.64
C ASN A 347 25.42 -19.07 -26.50
N GLU A 348 25.04 -20.34 -26.65
CA GLU A 348 24.11 -21.03 -25.75
C GLU A 348 22.82 -20.20 -25.54
N THR A 349 22.56 -19.76 -24.29
CA THR A 349 21.41 -18.93 -23.92
C THR A 349 21.72 -17.43 -23.94
N LYS A 350 22.94 -17.03 -24.31
CA LYS A 350 23.32 -15.62 -24.36
C LYS A 350 23.30 -15.11 -25.80
N LEU A 351 22.63 -13.98 -25.99
CA LEU A 351 22.63 -13.22 -27.23
C LEU A 351 23.57 -12.02 -27.06
N LYS A 352 24.60 -11.95 -27.89
CA LYS A 352 25.45 -10.78 -28.06
C LYS A 352 24.92 -9.93 -29.19
N VAL A 353 24.28 -8.82 -28.88
CA VAL A 353 23.73 -7.86 -29.87
C VAL A 353 24.87 -7.07 -30.51
N THR A 354 24.81 -6.93 -31.84
CA THR A 354 25.76 -6.07 -32.56
C THR A 354 25.63 -4.61 -32.12
N PRO A 355 26.72 -3.94 -31.72
CA PRO A 355 26.66 -2.56 -31.22
C PRO A 355 25.92 -1.61 -32.17
N GLY A 356 24.97 -0.85 -31.61
CA GLY A 356 24.16 0.11 -32.37
C GLY A 356 22.97 -0.47 -33.12
N SER A 357 22.77 -1.79 -33.10
CA SER A 357 21.58 -2.40 -33.69
C SER A 357 20.33 -2.09 -32.87
N THR A 358 19.26 -1.75 -33.59
CA THR A 358 17.94 -1.48 -32.98
C THR A 358 17.00 -2.68 -33.08
N THR A 359 17.35 -3.69 -33.85
CA THR A 359 16.56 -4.91 -34.05
C THR A 359 17.48 -6.09 -34.30
N VAL A 360 17.20 -7.21 -33.64
CA VAL A 360 17.76 -8.53 -33.91
C VAL A 360 16.65 -9.40 -34.49
N THR A 361 16.93 -10.16 -35.54
CA THR A 361 15.97 -11.13 -36.09
C THR A 361 16.52 -12.54 -35.99
N TYR A 362 15.64 -13.50 -35.90
CA TYR A 362 15.96 -14.93 -35.94
C TYR A 362 14.81 -15.74 -36.54
N LYS A 363 15.14 -16.91 -37.01
CA LYS A 363 14.13 -17.90 -37.43
C LYS A 363 13.88 -18.88 -36.32
N TYR A 364 12.62 -19.15 -36.02
CA TYR A 364 12.18 -20.14 -35.05
C TYR A 364 11.51 -21.30 -35.78
N ASN A 365 11.92 -22.53 -35.46
CA ASN A 365 11.32 -23.74 -36.00
C ASN A 365 10.00 -24.02 -35.29
N THR A 366 8.89 -23.85 -35.98
CA THR A 366 7.54 -24.00 -35.43
C THR A 366 7.02 -25.43 -35.47
N GLY A 367 7.81 -26.40 -35.98
CA GLY A 367 7.46 -27.81 -36.13
C GLY A 367 7.55 -28.27 -37.58
N SER A 368 7.37 -29.57 -37.80
CA SER A 368 7.55 -30.26 -39.09
C SER A 368 6.29 -30.32 -39.95
N ILE A 369 5.28 -29.53 -39.66
CA ILE A 369 3.99 -29.55 -40.37
C ILE A 369 4.16 -28.86 -41.73
N PRO A 370 3.61 -29.39 -42.81
CA PRO A 370 3.63 -28.76 -44.13
C PRO A 370 3.13 -27.29 -44.04
N TYR A 371 3.81 -26.38 -44.68
CA TYR A 371 3.53 -24.91 -44.71
C TYR A 371 3.86 -24.13 -43.46
N THR A 372 4.28 -24.73 -42.33
CA THR A 372 4.65 -23.98 -41.12
C THR A 372 6.12 -23.57 -41.12
N GLY A 373 7.05 -24.49 -41.31
CA GLY A 373 8.47 -24.22 -41.47
C GLY A 373 9.08 -23.33 -40.40
N ARG A 374 10.13 -22.61 -40.81
CA ARG A 374 10.79 -21.61 -39.95
C ARG A 374 10.15 -20.26 -40.12
N ARG A 375 9.74 -19.64 -39.03
CA ARG A 375 9.14 -18.31 -39.00
C ARG A 375 10.12 -17.30 -38.42
N THR A 376 10.07 -16.07 -38.95
CA THR A 376 10.92 -14.98 -38.49
C THR A 376 10.26 -14.22 -37.35
N PHE A 377 11.02 -14.05 -36.27
CA PHE A 377 10.66 -13.23 -35.11
C PHE A 377 11.68 -12.12 -34.94
N ASN A 378 11.28 -11.03 -34.26
CA ASN A 378 12.10 -9.86 -34.09
C ASN A 378 12.23 -9.51 -32.62
N LEU A 379 13.43 -9.11 -32.23
CA LEU A 379 13.70 -8.50 -30.93
C LEU A 379 14.05 -7.03 -31.17
N ASP A 380 13.23 -6.13 -30.69
CA ASP A 380 13.52 -4.70 -30.68
C ASP A 380 14.48 -4.39 -29.56
N VAL A 381 15.63 -3.83 -29.89
CA VAL A 381 16.73 -3.65 -28.95
C VAL A 381 16.71 -2.23 -28.38
N HIS A 382 16.54 -2.15 -27.08
CA HIS A 382 16.72 -0.94 -26.32
C HIS A 382 18.11 -0.95 -25.65
N TRP A 383 18.96 0.03 -26.00
CA TRP A 383 20.26 0.20 -25.34
C TRP A 383 20.10 1.14 -24.14
N HIS A 384 20.37 0.62 -22.95
CA HIS A 384 20.35 1.44 -21.75
C HIS A 384 21.50 2.44 -21.75
N ASN A 385 21.17 3.71 -21.60
CA ASN A 385 22.13 4.78 -21.27
C ASN A 385 21.76 5.28 -19.87
N TYR A 386 22.63 5.06 -18.89
CA TYR A 386 22.35 5.33 -17.50
C TYR A 386 22.82 6.70 -17.04
N ARG A 387 21.99 7.32 -16.21
CA ARG A 387 22.40 8.39 -15.31
C ARG A 387 22.14 7.97 -13.87
N TRP A 388 23.09 8.29 -13.00
CA TRP A 388 22.89 8.11 -11.59
C TRP A 388 21.83 9.07 -11.06
N LYS A 389 20.92 8.55 -10.26
CA LYS A 389 19.97 9.26 -9.42
C LYS A 389 20.29 8.93 -7.96
N HIS A 390 19.97 9.84 -7.06
CA HIS A 390 20.21 9.68 -5.64
C HIS A 390 19.16 10.43 -4.82
N ASP A 391 18.97 10.02 -3.59
CA ASP A 391 18.38 10.77 -2.51
C ASP A 391 19.44 10.96 -1.39
N GLY A 392 19.03 11.37 -0.20
CA GLY A 392 19.97 11.58 0.93
C GLY A 392 20.61 10.30 1.47
N THR A 393 20.16 9.11 1.09
CA THR A 393 20.54 7.83 1.67
C THR A 393 21.05 6.80 0.66
N LYS A 394 20.54 6.84 -0.57
CA LYS A 394 20.76 5.80 -1.58
C LYS A 394 20.97 6.41 -2.96
N HIS A 395 21.63 5.66 -3.83
CA HIS A 395 21.72 5.94 -5.25
C HIS A 395 21.20 4.75 -6.08
N TRP A 396 20.79 5.02 -7.32
CA TRP A 396 20.35 4.03 -8.29
C TRP A 396 20.59 4.50 -9.71
N ARG A 397 20.60 3.58 -10.65
CA ARG A 397 20.69 3.91 -12.08
C ARG A 397 19.30 4.24 -12.61
N LYS A 398 19.23 5.24 -13.46
CA LYS A 398 18.03 5.53 -14.25
C LYS A 398 18.42 5.60 -15.72
N CYS A 399 17.76 4.82 -16.57
CA CYS A 399 17.90 4.94 -18.00
C CYS A 399 17.36 6.28 -18.48
N ILE A 400 18.13 6.99 -19.29
CA ILE A 400 17.76 8.29 -19.88
C ILE A 400 17.41 8.17 -21.37
N THR A 401 17.49 6.99 -21.96
CA THR A 401 17.05 6.71 -23.32
C THR A 401 15.53 6.84 -23.41
N ALA A 402 15.03 7.48 -24.46
CA ALA A 402 13.59 7.59 -24.70
C ALA A 402 12.96 6.20 -24.87
N ASN A 403 11.70 6.06 -24.43
CA ASN A 403 10.92 4.82 -24.51
C ASN A 403 11.60 3.60 -23.83
N CYS A 404 12.32 3.83 -22.72
CA CYS A 404 12.90 2.75 -21.95
C CYS A 404 11.78 1.80 -21.44
N PRO A 405 11.87 0.50 -21.71
CA PRO A 405 10.85 -0.48 -21.29
C PRO A 405 10.81 -0.70 -19.78
N GLY A 406 11.68 -0.03 -19.05
CA GLY A 406 11.93 -0.22 -17.64
C GLY A 406 13.27 -0.90 -17.38
N LEU A 407 13.70 -0.83 -16.14
CA LEU A 407 14.88 -1.53 -15.65
C LEU A 407 14.44 -2.79 -14.91
N THR A 408 15.24 -3.83 -14.94
CA THR A 408 15.02 -4.98 -14.07
C THR A 408 15.13 -4.56 -12.61
N ALA A 409 14.53 -5.32 -11.69
CA ALA A 409 14.62 -5.06 -10.25
C ALA A 409 16.09 -4.98 -9.77
N ALA A 410 17.01 -5.73 -10.38
CA ALA A 410 18.43 -5.67 -10.10
C ALA A 410 19.07 -4.36 -10.59
N GLN A 411 18.65 -3.86 -11.76
CA GLN A 411 19.16 -2.60 -12.33
C GLN A 411 18.59 -1.36 -11.62
N GLU A 412 17.37 -1.44 -11.08
CA GLU A 412 16.73 -0.39 -10.28
C GLU A 412 17.12 -0.45 -8.79
N ALA A 413 17.89 -1.45 -8.38
CA ALA A 413 18.26 -1.64 -6.99
C ALA A 413 18.89 -0.37 -6.41
N LYS A 414 18.27 0.16 -5.36
CA LYS A 414 18.79 1.29 -4.61
C LYS A 414 19.86 0.83 -3.66
N ALA A 415 21.11 1.22 -3.93
CA ALA A 415 22.24 0.93 -3.06
C ALA A 415 22.56 2.10 -2.13
N PRO A 416 23.08 1.86 -0.92
CA PRO A 416 23.61 2.92 -0.07
C PRO A 416 24.74 3.69 -0.77
N HIS A 417 24.92 4.96 -0.42
CA HIS A 417 26.08 5.73 -0.89
C HIS A 417 27.39 5.12 -0.36
N VAL A 418 28.40 5.09 -1.21
CA VAL A 418 29.72 4.54 -0.89
C VAL A 418 30.71 5.70 -0.70
N TYR A 419 31.41 5.71 0.43
CA TYR A 419 32.40 6.71 0.81
C TYR A 419 33.65 6.01 1.34
N ASP A 420 34.81 6.58 1.10
CA ASP A 420 36.07 5.98 1.56
C ASP A 420 36.20 5.97 3.09
N ASN A 421 35.72 7.04 3.73
CA ASN A 421 35.78 7.20 5.19
C ASN A 421 34.76 8.23 5.69
N ALA A 422 34.73 8.47 7.00
CA ALA A 422 33.79 9.39 7.64
C ALA A 422 33.96 10.87 7.23
N LYS A 423 35.14 11.29 6.75
CA LYS A 423 35.46 12.66 6.32
C LYS A 423 35.21 12.87 4.82
N ASP A 424 35.01 11.79 4.08
CA ASP A 424 34.71 11.85 2.65
C ASP A 424 33.28 12.34 2.43
N LYS A 425 33.12 13.41 1.67
CA LYS A 425 31.80 14.02 1.42
C LYS A 425 31.14 13.54 0.12
N ASP A 426 31.92 13.03 -0.83
CA ASP A 426 31.47 12.71 -2.17
C ASP A 426 31.27 11.20 -2.34
N CYS A 427 30.06 10.77 -2.76
CA CYS A 427 29.83 9.36 -3.06
C CYS A 427 30.69 8.90 -4.24
N ASN A 428 31.52 7.89 -4.05
CA ASN A 428 32.43 7.35 -5.07
C ASN A 428 31.73 6.80 -6.31
N THR A 429 30.43 6.52 -6.22
CA THR A 429 29.66 5.94 -7.32
C THR A 429 28.83 6.97 -8.07
N CYS A 430 28.17 7.89 -7.39
CA CYS A 430 27.19 8.80 -8.01
C CYS A 430 27.53 10.29 -7.87
N GLY A 431 28.59 10.62 -7.12
CA GLY A 431 28.98 12.01 -6.87
C GLY A 431 28.04 12.79 -5.92
N TYR A 432 27.12 12.10 -5.21
CA TYR A 432 26.29 12.77 -4.22
C TYR A 432 27.13 13.32 -3.09
N VAL A 433 26.93 14.59 -2.78
CA VAL A 433 27.65 15.29 -1.71
C VAL A 433 26.82 15.22 -0.43
N ARG A 434 27.28 14.44 0.56
CA ARG A 434 26.65 14.39 1.87
C ARG A 434 27.08 15.55 2.76
N PRO A 435 26.21 16.04 3.65
CA PRO A 435 26.60 17.02 4.66
C PRO A 435 27.57 16.40 5.67
N LEU A 436 28.56 17.21 6.09
CA LEU A 436 29.48 16.88 7.16
C LEU A 436 29.32 17.88 8.30
N TYR A 437 29.57 17.45 9.53
CA TYR A 437 29.31 18.19 10.75
C TYR A 437 30.57 18.26 11.63
N THR A 438 30.72 19.35 12.36
CA THR A 438 31.87 19.59 13.23
C THR A 438 31.55 19.19 14.67
N VAL A 439 32.60 18.75 15.39
CA VAL A 439 32.62 18.66 16.84
C VAL A 439 33.62 19.67 17.36
N THR A 440 33.13 20.65 18.12
CA THR A 440 33.99 21.59 18.85
C THR A 440 34.05 21.20 20.31
N THR A 441 35.20 21.36 20.94
CA THR A 441 35.43 21.01 22.35
C THR A 441 36.02 22.18 23.11
N VAL A 442 35.61 22.31 24.36
CA VAL A 442 36.23 23.23 25.34
C VAL A 442 36.77 22.38 26.48
N ASN A 443 38.01 22.55 26.83
CA ASN A 443 38.72 21.74 27.83
C ASN A 443 38.50 20.22 27.65
N ALA A 444 38.52 19.76 26.39
CA ALA A 444 38.36 18.38 26.00
C ALA A 444 39.04 18.11 24.66
N THR A 445 39.19 16.86 24.31
CA THR A 445 39.66 16.42 22.99
C THR A 445 38.64 15.52 22.32
N ALA A 446 38.44 15.71 21.00
CA ALA A 446 37.67 14.82 20.17
C ALA A 446 38.63 13.97 19.29
N LYS A 447 38.38 12.67 19.19
CA LYS A 447 39.16 11.74 18.36
C LYS A 447 38.27 10.89 17.49
N LEU A 448 38.78 10.57 16.29
CA LEU A 448 38.25 9.57 15.39
C LEU A 448 39.35 8.51 15.18
N GLU A 449 39.07 7.23 15.52
CA GLU A 449 40.06 6.14 15.41
C GLU A 449 41.43 6.49 16.05
N ASP A 450 41.37 6.97 17.29
CA ASP A 450 42.51 7.40 18.09
C ASP A 450 43.31 8.63 17.59
N LYS A 451 42.95 9.21 16.46
CA LYS A 451 43.52 10.45 15.92
C LYS A 451 42.69 11.65 16.31
N VAL A 452 43.31 12.76 16.63
CA VAL A 452 42.60 14.02 16.90
C VAL A 452 41.70 14.37 15.70
N LEU A 453 40.48 14.71 15.98
CA LEU A 453 39.52 15.11 14.96
C LEU A 453 39.82 16.51 14.47
N ASP A 454 40.30 16.62 13.24
CA ASP A 454 40.77 17.85 12.60
C ASP A 454 39.88 18.35 11.47
N ALA A 455 38.81 17.61 11.15
CA ALA A 455 37.89 17.92 10.05
C ALA A 455 36.48 17.50 10.40
N PRO A 456 35.44 18.10 9.71
CA PRO A 456 34.05 17.66 9.85
C PRO A 456 33.86 16.20 9.44
N VAL A 457 32.88 15.54 10.02
CA VAL A 457 32.53 14.14 9.77
C VAL A 457 31.04 13.95 9.48
N ALA A 458 30.70 12.84 8.85
CA ALA A 458 29.32 12.50 8.54
C ALA A 458 28.50 12.18 9.79
N ALA A 459 27.19 12.41 9.72
CA ALA A 459 26.25 11.92 10.72
C ALA A 459 26.36 10.40 10.88
N GLY A 460 26.16 9.90 12.10
CA GLY A 460 26.36 8.50 12.46
C GLY A 460 27.80 8.09 12.77
N THR A 461 28.79 8.97 12.51
CA THR A 461 30.20 8.73 12.87
C THR A 461 30.36 8.70 14.39
N LYS A 462 31.13 7.72 14.90
CA LYS A 462 31.47 7.62 16.31
C LYS A 462 32.71 8.43 16.59
N VAL A 463 32.62 9.42 17.47
CA VAL A 463 33.70 10.29 17.91
C VAL A 463 33.94 10.05 19.40
N THR A 464 35.18 9.79 19.78
CA THR A 464 35.55 9.67 21.19
C THR A 464 35.89 11.05 21.75
N LEU A 465 35.19 11.46 22.80
CA LEU A 465 35.44 12.66 23.56
C LEU A 465 36.19 12.29 24.85
N THR A 466 37.22 13.04 25.19
CA THR A 466 37.96 12.88 26.43
C THR A 466 38.07 14.22 27.12
N ALA A 467 37.60 14.29 28.35
CA ALA A 467 37.65 15.51 29.17
C ALA A 467 39.12 15.86 29.50
N GLY A 468 39.40 17.14 29.57
CA GLY A 468 40.65 17.67 30.08
C GLY A 468 40.82 17.44 31.58
N GLY A 469 41.96 17.81 32.14
CA GLY A 469 42.21 17.70 33.58
C GLY A 469 41.23 18.54 34.37
N ALA A 470 40.76 18.01 35.49
CA ALA A 470 39.91 18.76 36.41
C ALA A 470 40.72 19.90 37.07
N PRO A 471 40.10 21.08 37.24
CA PRO A 471 40.69 22.15 38.05
C PRO A 471 40.97 21.70 39.50
N GLU A 472 41.89 22.36 40.19
CA GLU A 472 42.21 22.02 41.57
C GLU A 472 40.97 22.07 42.47
N GLY A 473 40.80 21.05 43.31
CA GLY A 473 39.62 20.92 44.21
C GLY A 473 38.32 20.49 43.54
N LYS A 474 38.38 20.11 42.25
CA LYS A 474 37.20 19.65 41.51
C LYS A 474 37.43 18.26 40.94
N THR A 475 36.32 17.55 40.73
CA THR A 475 36.29 16.27 40.05
C THR A 475 35.37 16.35 38.84
N PHE A 476 35.61 15.50 37.83
CA PHE A 476 34.74 15.41 36.68
C PHE A 476 33.31 15.01 37.12
N ALA A 477 32.31 15.79 36.71
CA ALA A 477 30.92 15.58 37.09
C ALA A 477 30.06 15.16 35.89
N GLY A 478 30.50 15.41 34.66
CA GLY A 478 29.74 15.02 33.48
C GLY A 478 30.08 15.87 32.25
N TRP A 479 29.26 15.74 31.25
CA TRP A 479 29.34 16.47 29.97
C TRP A 479 28.15 17.34 29.74
N LYS A 480 28.35 18.51 29.18
CA LYS A 480 27.33 19.36 28.54
C LYS A 480 27.54 19.30 27.04
N LEU A 481 26.48 18.95 26.32
CA LEU A 481 26.48 18.91 24.87
C LEU A 481 25.56 20.01 24.34
N TYR A 482 26.00 20.68 23.29
CA TYR A 482 25.25 21.75 22.66
C TYR A 482 25.05 21.45 21.18
N LYS A 483 23.84 21.65 20.72
CA LYS A 483 23.51 21.72 19.29
C LYS A 483 23.91 23.08 18.76
N VAL A 484 24.68 23.11 17.68
CA VAL A 484 25.15 24.36 17.05
C VAL A 484 24.52 24.50 15.67
N VAL A 485 23.62 25.46 15.51
CA VAL A 485 22.94 25.75 14.24
C VAL A 485 23.11 27.23 13.93
N ASN A 486 23.66 27.54 12.75
CA ASN A 486 23.94 28.91 12.31
C ASN A 486 24.72 29.75 13.35
N GLY A 487 25.64 29.11 14.09
CA GLY A 487 26.45 29.74 15.12
C GLY A 487 25.74 29.93 16.48
N THR A 488 24.48 29.54 16.60
CA THR A 488 23.73 29.57 17.88
C THR A 488 23.91 28.23 18.59
N GLU A 489 24.36 28.28 19.85
CA GLU A 489 24.53 27.13 20.74
C GLU A 489 23.26 26.94 21.60
N THR A 490 22.71 25.74 21.60
CA THR A 490 21.57 25.35 22.44
C THR A 490 21.93 24.10 23.20
N GLU A 491 21.88 24.11 24.53
CA GLU A 491 22.19 22.93 25.35
C GLU A 491 21.18 21.81 25.08
N ILE A 492 21.67 20.59 24.89
CA ILE A 492 20.85 19.41 24.67
C ILE A 492 20.48 18.84 26.04
N THR A 493 19.24 19.02 26.45
CA THR A 493 18.69 18.58 27.74
C THR A 493 17.67 17.47 27.62
N ASP A 494 17.21 17.17 26.40
CA ASP A 494 16.27 16.09 26.14
C ASP A 494 16.95 14.71 26.30
N GLU A 495 16.43 13.91 27.21
CA GLU A 495 17.02 12.58 27.54
C GLU A 495 17.00 11.63 26.36
N THR A 496 16.00 11.71 25.49
CA THR A 496 15.90 10.86 24.30
C THR A 496 16.94 11.26 23.26
N GLU A 497 17.15 12.54 23.05
CA GLU A 497 18.19 13.06 22.16
C GLU A 497 19.60 12.70 22.71
N LEU A 498 19.83 12.88 24.00
CA LEU A 498 21.09 12.47 24.65
C LEU A 498 21.33 10.97 24.56
N ALA A 499 20.32 10.13 24.76
CA ALA A 499 20.44 8.68 24.62
C ALA A 499 20.80 8.25 23.18
N ASN A 500 20.30 8.95 22.17
CA ASN A 500 20.64 8.72 20.76
C ASN A 500 22.08 9.16 20.42
N LEU A 501 22.58 10.17 21.07
CA LEU A 501 23.94 10.69 20.86
C LEU A 501 24.99 9.85 21.60
N LEU A 502 24.64 9.34 22.78
CA LEU A 502 25.57 8.65 23.69
C LEU A 502 25.19 7.17 23.80
N LYS A 503 26.15 6.30 23.56
CA LYS A 503 25.92 4.85 23.54
C LYS A 503 25.37 4.27 24.88
N ASN A 504 25.59 4.95 26.03
CA ASN A 504 25.26 4.48 27.38
C ASN A 504 24.46 5.51 28.22
N GLY A 505 23.77 6.45 27.62
CA GLY A 505 23.05 7.50 28.36
C GLY A 505 23.97 8.62 28.86
N ILE A 506 23.55 9.35 29.91
CA ILE A 506 24.28 10.49 30.47
C ILE A 506 25.68 10.02 30.94
N ALA A 507 26.72 10.58 30.33
CA ALA A 507 28.07 10.13 30.58
C ALA A 507 28.60 10.64 31.90
N THR A 508 28.81 9.75 32.82
CA THR A 508 29.49 10.01 34.10
C THR A 508 30.99 9.73 34.01
N THR A 509 31.49 9.35 32.83
CA THR A 509 32.90 9.04 32.60
C THR A 509 33.60 10.16 31.85
N ALA A 510 34.83 10.45 32.21
CA ALA A 510 35.67 11.47 31.56
C ALA A 510 35.94 11.17 30.06
N THR A 511 35.68 9.95 29.62
CA THR A 511 35.76 9.55 28.21
C THR A 511 34.42 8.96 27.78
N LEU A 512 33.86 9.46 26.68
CA LEU A 512 32.62 8.98 26.11
C LEU A 512 32.68 8.83 24.59
N THR A 513 31.77 8.05 24.02
CA THR A 513 31.60 7.94 22.58
C THR A 513 30.31 8.70 22.16
N LEU A 514 30.50 9.75 21.38
CA LEU A 514 29.45 10.52 20.74
C LEU A 514 29.14 9.92 19.37
N THR A 515 27.87 9.62 19.10
CA THR A 515 27.41 9.33 17.73
C THR A 515 27.04 10.66 17.09
N MET A 516 27.73 11.05 16.04
CA MET A 516 27.56 12.36 15.40
C MET A 516 26.16 12.55 14.85
N PRO A 517 25.40 13.54 15.29
CA PRO A 517 24.07 13.86 14.74
C PRO A 517 24.17 14.57 13.39
N ALA A 518 23.00 14.86 12.78
CA ALA A 518 22.92 15.65 11.56
C ALA A 518 22.97 17.18 11.82
N TYR A 519 23.81 17.60 12.76
CA TYR A 519 24.09 19.01 13.08
C TYR A 519 25.46 19.11 13.80
N ASN A 520 26.02 20.31 13.87
CA ASN A 520 27.27 20.55 14.58
C ASN A 520 27.08 20.45 16.09
N VAL A 521 28.06 19.88 16.78
CA VAL A 521 28.04 19.68 18.23
C VAL A 521 29.18 20.46 18.89
N LYS A 522 28.89 21.10 20.01
CA LYS A 522 29.92 21.55 20.97
C LYS A 522 29.81 20.69 22.22
N ALA A 523 30.93 20.25 22.74
CA ALA A 523 31.04 19.41 23.93
C ALA A 523 31.95 20.06 24.98
N GLU A 524 31.43 20.19 26.19
CA GLU A 524 32.13 20.73 27.34
C GLU A 524 32.00 19.78 28.53
N PRO A 525 33.13 19.33 29.15
CA PRO A 525 33.06 18.66 30.42
C PRO A 525 32.77 19.67 31.53
N TYR A 526 31.94 19.31 32.48
CA TYR A 526 31.77 20.12 33.68
C TYR A 526 32.28 19.39 34.91
N TYR A 527 32.67 20.14 35.90
CA TYR A 527 33.35 19.66 37.07
C TYR A 527 32.62 20.17 38.33
N SER A 528 32.36 19.27 39.27
CA SER A 528 31.83 19.60 40.60
C SER A 528 32.96 19.66 41.62
N ASN A 529 32.69 20.29 42.76
CA ASN A 529 33.61 20.22 43.90
C ASN A 529 33.72 18.76 44.34
N ILE A 530 34.92 18.34 44.79
CA ILE A 530 35.14 17.01 45.31
C ILE A 530 34.31 16.88 46.61
N PRO A 531 33.40 15.90 46.71
CA PRO A 531 32.68 15.64 47.94
C PRO A 531 33.59 14.82 48.89
N TYR A 532 33.53 15.14 50.16
CA TYR A 532 34.19 14.39 51.24
C TYR A 532 33.12 13.77 52.13
N ASN A 533 33.36 12.59 52.64
CA ASN A 533 32.44 11.82 53.45
C ASN A 533 32.40 12.37 54.89
N ILE A 534 31.22 12.35 55.50
CA ILE A 534 30.98 12.68 56.89
C ILE A 534 30.42 11.44 57.56
N THR A 535 31.16 10.94 58.57
CA THR A 535 30.75 9.75 59.33
C THR A 535 30.23 10.19 60.69
N PRO A 536 28.91 10.13 60.92
CA PRO A 536 28.33 10.46 62.22
C PRO A 536 28.39 9.27 63.15
N VAL A 537 28.77 9.53 64.40
CA VAL A 537 28.79 8.50 65.47
C VAL A 537 27.98 9.07 66.67
N ASN A 538 26.94 8.38 67.08
CA ASN A 538 25.99 8.80 68.12
C ASN A 538 25.33 10.15 67.85
N CYS A 539 25.29 10.57 66.60
CA CYS A 539 24.62 11.80 66.12
C CYS A 539 24.05 11.55 64.73
N THR A 540 23.27 12.48 64.21
CA THR A 540 22.85 12.59 62.81
C THR A 540 23.45 13.84 62.20
N VAL A 541 23.69 13.80 60.89
CA VAL A 541 24.14 14.95 60.11
C VAL A 541 23.11 15.30 59.04
N ASP A 542 23.02 16.55 58.67
CA ASP A 542 22.17 17.02 57.58
C ASP A 542 22.67 16.59 56.20
N LYS A 543 23.96 16.26 56.10
CA LYS A 543 24.61 15.77 54.89
C LYS A 543 25.65 14.71 55.24
N THR A 544 25.66 13.59 54.57
CA THR A 544 26.68 12.53 54.70
C THR A 544 27.90 12.73 53.81
N GLU A 545 27.76 13.66 52.86
CA GLU A 545 28.82 14.11 51.96
C GLU A 545 28.72 15.62 51.77
N ALA A 546 29.82 16.32 51.74
CA ALA A 546 29.88 17.75 51.52
C ALA A 546 31.18 18.17 50.87
N ALA A 547 31.17 19.23 50.07
CA ALA A 547 32.37 19.80 49.49
C ALA A 547 33.12 20.69 50.48
N LYS A 548 34.41 20.90 50.24
CA LYS A 548 35.20 21.88 51.00
C LYS A 548 34.47 23.24 51.04
N GLY A 549 34.28 23.76 52.24
CA GLY A 549 33.63 25.05 52.47
C GLY A 549 32.15 24.98 52.74
N ASP A 550 31.51 23.81 52.52
CA ASP A 550 30.10 23.61 52.87
C ASP A 550 29.90 23.59 54.38
N THR A 551 28.81 24.15 54.85
CA THR A 551 28.42 24.03 56.27
C THR A 551 27.65 22.72 56.46
N VAL A 552 28.01 21.97 57.47
CA VAL A 552 27.39 20.71 57.90
C VAL A 552 26.89 20.88 59.32
N THR A 553 25.64 20.41 59.56
CA THR A 553 25.01 20.45 60.89
C THR A 553 24.91 19.05 61.46
N ALA A 554 25.43 18.82 62.62
CA ALA A 554 25.30 17.59 63.37
C ALA A 554 24.37 17.75 64.56
N THR A 555 23.51 16.78 64.79
CA THR A 555 22.55 16.75 65.90
C THR A 555 22.82 15.50 66.72
N ARG A 556 23.21 15.68 68.01
CA ARG A 556 23.41 14.55 68.92
C ARG A 556 22.13 13.78 69.15
N ARG A 557 22.24 12.47 69.37
CA ARG A 557 21.09 11.70 69.87
C ARG A 557 20.71 12.10 71.30
N LYS A 558 19.49 11.83 71.66
CA LYS A 558 19.06 11.94 73.06
C LYS A 558 19.89 10.98 73.94
N PRO A 559 20.43 11.43 75.10
CA PRO A 559 21.08 10.48 76.02
C PRO A 559 20.09 9.41 76.49
N GLU A 560 20.59 8.20 76.73
CA GLU A 560 19.78 7.13 77.33
C GLU A 560 19.60 7.38 78.86
N ALA A 561 18.74 6.57 79.49
CA ALA A 561 18.28 6.83 80.87
C ALA A 561 19.43 6.97 81.89
N ASN A 562 20.60 6.43 81.64
CA ASN A 562 21.75 6.50 82.54
C ASN A 562 22.96 7.19 81.93
N GLU A 563 22.73 7.96 80.92
CA GLU A 563 23.79 8.66 80.17
C GLU A 563 23.65 10.17 80.31
N ARG A 564 24.77 10.86 80.23
CA ARG A 564 24.83 12.29 80.01
C ARG A 564 25.75 12.61 78.83
N PHE A 565 25.40 13.55 78.04
CA PHE A 565 26.27 14.08 76.99
C PHE A 565 27.50 14.74 77.62
N THR A 566 28.69 14.40 77.10
CA THR A 566 29.97 14.88 77.67
C THR A 566 30.75 15.77 76.68
N GLY A 567 30.30 15.87 75.47
CA GLY A 567 30.94 16.70 74.45
C GLY A 567 31.04 16.04 73.09
N TRP A 568 31.59 16.73 72.15
CA TRP A 568 31.82 16.24 70.79
C TRP A 568 33.29 15.82 70.62
N THR A 569 33.54 14.91 69.72
CA THR A 569 34.87 14.63 69.15
C THR A 569 34.77 14.71 67.65
N VAL A 570 35.68 15.38 67.00
CA VAL A 570 35.77 15.49 65.54
C VAL A 570 37.13 15.01 65.11
N THR A 571 37.19 14.13 64.11
CA THR A 571 38.43 13.78 63.46
C THR A 571 38.38 14.10 61.98
N VAL A 572 39.44 14.69 61.48
CA VAL A 572 39.64 14.99 60.06
C VAL A 572 40.72 14.08 59.54
N ASN A 573 40.38 13.19 58.59
CA ASN A 573 41.32 12.16 58.08
C ASN A 573 42.02 11.37 59.18
N GLY A 574 41.28 11.03 60.27
CA GLY A 574 41.80 10.29 61.42
C GLY A 574 42.58 11.09 62.44
N VAL A 575 42.74 12.41 62.25
CA VAL A 575 43.39 13.32 63.21
C VAL A 575 42.34 14.10 63.97
N GLU A 576 42.36 13.99 65.32
CA GLU A 576 41.45 14.68 66.20
C GLU A 576 41.63 16.20 66.13
N GLN A 577 40.51 16.92 66.04
CA GLN A 577 40.48 18.38 65.96
C GLN A 577 40.06 19.02 67.29
N ASP A 578 40.53 20.20 67.52
CA ASP A 578 40.06 21.01 68.65
C ASP A 578 38.60 21.42 68.39
N THR A 579 37.68 20.86 69.17
CA THR A 579 36.23 21.07 69.01
C THR A 579 35.78 22.49 69.27
N ASP A 580 36.48 23.25 70.12
CA ASP A 580 36.13 24.63 70.43
C ASP A 580 36.40 25.58 69.25
N THR A 581 37.31 25.24 68.39
CA THR A 581 37.65 25.99 67.17
C THR A 581 36.99 25.42 65.91
N PHE A 582 36.75 24.12 65.88
CA PHE A 582 36.21 23.43 64.70
C PHE A 582 34.68 23.46 64.63
N LEU A 583 34.02 23.36 65.81
CA LEU A 583 32.57 23.30 65.90
C LEU A 583 31.96 24.66 66.33
N LYS A 584 30.88 25.01 65.72
CA LYS A 584 30.08 26.18 66.09
C LYS A 584 28.76 25.67 66.70
N PRO A 585 28.53 25.90 68.03
CA PRO A 585 27.25 25.56 68.65
C PRO A 585 26.10 26.34 68.01
N ASP A 586 24.95 25.67 67.92
CA ASP A 586 23.71 26.33 67.52
C ASP A 586 23.19 27.17 68.67
N ALA A 587 22.79 28.42 68.38
CA ALA A 587 22.36 29.39 69.41
C ALA A 587 21.02 29.02 70.01
N ASP A 588 20.15 28.38 69.27
CA ASP A 588 18.76 28.11 69.63
C ASP A 588 18.52 26.64 70.01
N ASP A 589 19.45 25.71 69.63
CA ASP A 589 19.34 24.28 69.87
C ASP A 589 20.64 23.68 70.41
N PRO A 590 20.78 23.48 71.71
CA PRO A 590 21.97 22.94 72.35
C PRO A 590 22.27 21.49 71.97
N THR A 591 21.41 20.86 71.21
CA THR A 591 21.70 19.51 70.68
C THR A 591 22.43 19.54 69.37
N LYS A 592 22.61 20.69 68.75
CA LYS A 592 23.21 20.86 67.43
C LYS A 592 24.54 21.63 67.46
N VAL A 593 25.37 21.24 66.54
CA VAL A 593 26.64 21.92 66.21
C VAL A 593 26.77 21.98 64.70
N SER A 594 27.45 23.02 64.22
CA SER A 594 27.79 23.10 62.80
C SER A 594 29.32 23.21 62.62
N PHE A 595 29.80 22.81 61.44
CA PHE A 595 31.20 22.98 61.07
C PHE A 595 31.31 23.25 59.57
N VAL A 596 32.39 23.87 59.16
CA VAL A 596 32.72 24.05 57.75
C VAL A 596 33.56 22.89 57.29
N MET A 597 33.11 22.21 56.22
CA MET A 597 33.77 21.01 55.69
C MET A 597 35.20 21.30 55.23
N PRO A 598 36.21 20.61 55.76
CA PRO A 598 37.59 20.67 55.25
C PRO A 598 37.70 19.98 53.90
N ALA A 599 38.92 19.95 53.31
CA ALA A 599 39.21 19.21 52.09
C ALA A 599 39.53 17.73 52.36
N GLU A 600 38.89 17.14 53.34
CA GLU A 600 39.12 15.75 53.76
C GLU A 600 37.90 15.18 54.47
N ASN A 601 37.85 13.86 54.64
CA ASN A 601 36.75 13.17 55.31
C ASN A 601 36.68 13.51 56.79
N VAL A 602 35.48 13.68 57.32
CA VAL A 602 35.24 14.04 58.72
C VAL A 602 34.47 12.92 59.41
N GLU A 603 34.94 12.51 60.59
CA GLU A 603 34.12 11.75 61.55
C GLU A 603 33.71 12.71 62.68
N ILE A 604 32.42 12.78 62.99
CA ILE A 604 31.88 13.57 64.09
C ILE A 604 31.13 12.64 65.03
N LYS A 605 31.51 12.72 66.30
CA LYS A 605 31.03 11.79 67.36
C LYS A 605 30.46 12.58 68.52
N ALA A 606 29.25 12.29 68.93
CA ALA A 606 28.71 12.74 70.21
C ALA A 606 29.08 11.74 71.30
N ASN A 607 29.72 12.22 72.34
CA ASN A 607 30.21 11.41 73.46
C ASN A 607 29.20 11.44 74.61
N PHE A 608 29.01 10.28 75.20
CA PHE A 608 28.13 10.11 76.35
C PHE A 608 28.85 9.34 77.44
N ALA A 609 28.64 9.72 78.70
CA ALA A 609 29.17 8.98 79.85
C ALA A 609 28.00 8.54 80.71
N SER A 610 28.19 7.43 81.41
CA SER A 610 27.23 6.98 82.40
C SER A 610 27.04 7.98 83.50
N ASN A 611 25.81 8.24 83.92
CA ASN A 611 25.56 9.07 85.09
C ASN A 611 26.09 8.35 86.32
N PRO A 612 26.73 9.07 87.30
CA PRO A 612 27.10 8.47 88.56
C PRO A 612 25.80 8.00 89.25
N THR A 613 25.83 6.77 89.70
CA THR A 613 24.71 6.07 90.33
C THR A 613 24.35 6.73 91.67
N LEU A 614 23.55 7.77 91.64
CA LEU A 614 22.71 8.16 92.76
C LEU A 614 21.38 7.49 92.55
N ASN A 615 21.08 6.45 93.36
CA ASN A 615 19.79 5.76 93.31
C ASN A 615 18.83 6.40 94.35
N PRO A 616 18.14 7.50 94.01
CA PRO A 616 17.12 8.01 94.91
C PRO A 616 15.98 6.97 94.99
N THR A 617 15.70 6.51 96.17
CA THR A 617 14.56 5.60 96.39
C THR A 617 13.27 6.39 96.50
N LEU A 618 12.40 6.16 95.59
CA LEU A 618 11.05 6.75 95.65
C LEU A 618 10.20 6.08 96.71
N ARG A 619 9.72 6.81 97.71
CA ARG A 619 8.76 6.36 98.67
C ARG A 619 7.44 7.04 98.39
N VAL A 620 6.46 6.31 97.95
CA VAL A 620 5.09 6.75 97.83
C VAL A 620 4.27 6.29 99.02
N GLY A 621 3.45 7.15 99.59
CA GLY A 621 2.55 6.83 100.65
C GLY A 621 1.38 5.97 100.18
N ASP A 622 0.65 5.40 101.12
CA ASP A 622 -0.55 4.62 100.85
C ASP A 622 -1.55 5.51 100.07
N HIS A 623 -2.14 5.01 99.01
CA HIS A 623 -3.12 5.68 98.13
C HIS A 623 -2.55 6.62 97.05
N VAL A 624 -1.27 6.61 96.80
CA VAL A 624 -0.65 7.34 95.72
C VAL A 624 0.03 6.32 94.76
N THR A 625 -0.24 6.43 93.49
CA THR A 625 0.52 5.70 92.41
C THR A 625 1.47 6.62 91.77
N ALA A 626 2.68 6.14 91.54
CA ALA A 626 3.72 6.88 90.78
C ALA A 626 3.94 6.18 89.43
N THR A 627 4.00 6.94 88.38
CA THR A 627 4.39 6.51 87.01
C THR A 627 5.51 7.35 86.50
N ILE A 628 6.37 6.80 85.69
CA ILE A 628 7.40 7.55 84.97
C ILE A 628 6.71 8.19 83.75
N GLU A 629 6.99 9.46 83.48
CA GLU A 629 6.41 10.19 82.38
C GLU A 629 6.72 9.44 81.04
N GLY A 630 5.67 9.10 80.29
CA GLY A 630 5.77 8.35 79.04
C GLY A 630 5.70 6.81 79.21
N SER A 631 5.39 6.30 80.41
CA SER A 631 5.20 4.88 80.69
C SER A 631 3.89 4.66 81.48
N ASP A 632 3.05 3.73 81.02
CA ASP A 632 1.80 3.35 81.72
C ASP A 632 2.05 2.40 82.91
N ALA A 633 3.28 2.06 83.17
CA ALA A 633 3.62 1.15 84.28
C ALA A 633 3.76 1.89 85.62
N SER A 634 3.05 1.46 86.65
CA SER A 634 3.17 2.00 88.02
C SER A 634 4.56 1.64 88.59
N VAL A 635 5.16 2.59 89.28
CA VAL A 635 6.43 2.36 89.99
C VAL A 635 6.11 2.01 91.45
N PRO A 636 6.47 0.80 91.86
CA PRO A 636 6.24 0.39 93.24
C PRO A 636 6.99 1.26 94.28
N SER A 637 6.39 1.47 95.47
CA SER A 637 7.09 2.16 96.53
C SER A 637 8.39 1.42 96.93
N GLY A 638 9.47 2.14 97.04
CA GLY A 638 10.77 1.57 97.28
C GLY A 638 11.60 1.30 96.02
N SER A 639 11.06 1.53 94.82
CA SER A 639 11.80 1.38 93.58
C SER A 639 12.84 2.54 93.42
N THR A 640 13.93 2.20 92.81
CA THR A 640 14.95 3.19 92.41
C THR A 640 14.59 3.81 91.05
N VAL A 641 14.56 5.10 90.93
CA VAL A 641 14.24 5.82 89.73
C VAL A 641 15.53 6.49 89.22
N PRO A 642 15.86 6.34 87.90
CA PRO A 642 17.03 6.99 87.35
C PRO A 642 16.99 8.51 87.49
N VAL A 643 18.15 9.15 87.70
CA VAL A 643 18.23 10.60 87.77
C VAL A 643 17.88 11.23 86.43
N GLY A 644 16.92 12.15 86.43
CA GLY A 644 16.45 12.86 85.22
C GLY A 644 15.11 12.41 84.72
N GLU A 645 14.53 11.30 85.27
CA GLU A 645 13.19 10.89 84.95
C GLU A 645 12.15 11.72 85.70
N THR A 646 11.09 12.12 85.06
CA THR A 646 9.95 12.79 85.66
C THR A 646 8.97 11.73 86.17
N VAL A 647 8.71 11.75 87.45
CA VAL A 647 7.72 10.84 88.08
C VAL A 647 6.41 11.59 88.28
N GLN A 648 5.37 11.10 87.65
CA GLN A 648 4.00 11.62 87.85
C GLN A 648 3.34 10.88 89.02
N LEU A 649 2.81 11.63 90.00
CA LEU A 649 2.08 11.10 91.12
C LEU A 649 0.59 11.35 90.91
N GLN A 650 -0.21 10.29 91.02
CA GLN A 650 -1.68 10.37 90.97
C GLN A 650 -2.26 10.00 92.34
N ASP A 651 -3.05 10.89 92.85
CA ASP A 651 -3.75 10.69 94.10
C ASP A 651 -5.07 9.95 93.85
N TYR A 652 -5.25 8.81 94.48
CA TYR A 652 -6.57 8.14 94.50
C TYR A 652 -7.45 8.79 95.55
N LYS A 653 -8.55 9.42 95.13
CA LYS A 653 -9.58 9.87 96.06
C LYS A 653 -10.00 8.73 96.96
N ALA A 654 -9.84 8.92 98.26
CA ALA A 654 -10.37 8.00 99.27
C ALA A 654 -11.88 7.78 99.05
N PHE A 655 -12.33 6.56 98.93
CA PHE A 655 -13.75 6.29 99.04
C PHE A 655 -14.18 6.68 100.43
N PRO A 656 -15.30 7.39 100.59
CA PRO A 656 -15.87 7.62 101.90
C PRO A 656 -16.42 6.30 102.38
N GLY A 657 -15.79 5.71 103.44
CA GLY A 657 -16.31 4.59 104.20
C GLY A 657 -16.75 5.01 105.53
#